data_1df31daf25ae7ca039af2b30ca979557
#
_entry.id   1df31daf25ae7ca039af2b30ca979557
#
_cell.length_a   1.000
_cell.length_b   1.000
_cell.length_c   1.000
_cell.angle_alpha   90.00
_cell.angle_beta   90.00
_cell.angle_gamma   90.00
#
_symmetry.space_group_name_H-M   'P 1'
#
loop_
_entity.id
_entity.type
_entity.pdbx_description
1 polymer ?
#
loop_
_entity_poly.entity_id
_entity_poly.type
_entity_poly.pdbx_seq_one_letter_code
_entity_poly.pdbx_strand_id
1 'polypeptide(L)'
;MTAPLGAPATAAAPAVDLSNCDREPIHIPGLIQPHGALMALDADLRVTYASDNLATLLPGAPGLGEVATPAHFEDPAVHALLTQAARSTAPADAPQSRHTVIQVGGRRFDLLVHAVQGRLMAEFESRPPAHGAHDYGPGLHAAVKRFRQQTHVLGLLQDAVHMVRELTGFDRVMAYRFRADDSGDIVAEERDAALDPYLGWRFPASDIPAQARRLYIENTMRLIADVGSTPVAVRAAPGVDQPLDMSHGVLRSVSPIHIEYLQNIGVGASMSLSIVLEGRLWGMLACHHRTPRQVPYVTRAACDVLADLLAAHVQAQLTAEQLAEERMHERLRARLLNQVQYAVQPAQVLMAEAAEIARVFDADAVLVTNHAGLQCHGDVPVALRAQLLRWLMAQELAGEPVLVTSSLSELAPELREHLDGWAGLLAISYQPRAQAALVLLRCEQTETIDWGHDPAKATVVGPLGPRLTPPGSFQLWRETVQGRAEPWTATQVAAMGQLRADLSRIVVTRAAELERQRAAVASVLDSHGRDGRMPEDAGRIERLLRQGLELGLLRQGRMALAREPLDVAALVAERLEAAQRRHGGIAAFLERPGKAPQFTAVPGQGDPARLAQLLDNLLDNAAQHGAVGEALVIRVETQDAFAVIEVSNISPPIDPQLVARLFNPLVSAAAGDASAWLGYGLYVCQAIAVAHGGDLAYTYEDPFVTMTTRLPLVLP
;
A
#
# COMPACT_ATOMS: atom_id res chain seq x y z
N MET A 1 55.49 50.98 -30.32
CA MET A 1 54.07 50.56 -30.49
C MET A 1 53.96 49.10 -30.13
N THR A 2 53.67 48.82 -28.89
CA THR A 2 53.47 47.51 -28.35
C THR A 2 51.97 47.35 -28.07
N ALA A 3 51.35 46.40 -28.78
CA ALA A 3 49.92 46.06 -28.59
C ALA A 3 49.69 45.42 -27.21
N PRO A 4 48.57 45.67 -26.55
CA PRO A 4 48.23 45.03 -25.29
C PRO A 4 47.81 43.58 -25.50
N LEU A 5 48.40 42.68 -24.71
CA LEU A 5 48.02 41.27 -24.59
C LEU A 5 46.55 41.19 -24.12
N GLY A 6 45.73 40.54 -24.92
CA GLY A 6 44.35 40.25 -24.58
C GLY A 6 44.23 39.35 -23.35
N ALA A 7 43.34 39.72 -22.46
CA ALA A 7 42.94 38.92 -21.33
C ALA A 7 42.31 37.58 -21.83
N PRO A 8 42.54 36.45 -21.17
CA PRO A 8 41.89 35.20 -21.54
C PRO A 8 40.38 35.32 -21.31
N ALA A 9 39.61 35.07 -22.38
CA ALA A 9 38.16 34.99 -22.30
C ALA A 9 37.80 33.85 -21.34
N THR A 10 37.27 34.18 -20.20
CA THR A 10 36.48 33.22 -19.38
C THR A 10 35.38 32.75 -20.26
N ALA A 11 35.35 31.45 -20.55
CA ALA A 11 34.23 30.80 -21.24
C ALA A 11 32.96 31.18 -20.48
N ALA A 12 32.13 32.02 -21.07
CA ALA A 12 30.83 32.34 -20.55
C ALA A 12 30.05 31.02 -20.49
N ALA A 13 29.53 30.66 -19.32
CA ALA A 13 28.63 29.54 -19.20
C ALA A 13 27.54 29.70 -20.28
N PRO A 14 27.11 28.59 -20.96
CA PRO A 14 26.08 28.68 -21.96
C PRO A 14 24.83 29.32 -21.35
N ALA A 15 24.21 30.24 -22.09
CA ALA A 15 22.99 30.89 -21.62
C ALA A 15 21.96 29.80 -21.31
N VAL A 16 21.40 29.83 -20.10
CA VAL A 16 20.38 28.87 -19.65
C VAL A 16 19.11 29.13 -20.44
N ASP A 17 18.65 28.13 -21.18
CA ASP A 17 17.41 28.14 -21.92
C ASP A 17 16.53 26.92 -21.56
N LEU A 18 15.33 26.82 -22.15
CA LEU A 18 14.39 25.74 -21.89
C LEU A 18 14.90 24.33 -22.22
N SER A 19 15.85 24.23 -23.12
CA SER A 19 16.42 22.95 -23.55
C SER A 19 17.50 22.44 -22.62
N ASN A 20 18.05 23.32 -21.74
CA ASN A 20 19.15 23.01 -20.81
C ASN A 20 18.87 23.36 -19.35
N CYS A 21 17.67 23.83 -19.01
CA CYS A 21 17.25 24.14 -17.64
C CYS A 21 17.47 22.94 -16.68
N ASP A 22 17.17 21.73 -17.15
CA ASP A 22 17.41 20.49 -16.39
C ASP A 22 18.89 20.16 -16.21
N ARG A 23 19.78 20.83 -16.94
CA ARG A 23 21.23 20.63 -16.92
C ARG A 23 22.00 21.82 -16.36
N GLU A 24 21.29 22.88 -15.92
CA GLU A 24 21.94 24.01 -15.24
C GLU A 24 22.73 23.48 -14.03
N PRO A 25 24.04 23.72 -13.99
CA PRO A 25 24.88 23.22 -12.89
C PRO A 25 24.71 24.10 -11.64
N ILE A 26 23.50 24.11 -11.07
CA ILE A 26 23.11 24.96 -9.92
C ILE A 26 23.93 24.69 -8.66
N HIS A 27 24.71 23.62 -8.61
CA HIS A 27 25.64 23.30 -7.52
C HIS A 27 26.99 24.03 -7.66
N ILE A 28 27.34 24.55 -8.85
CA ILE A 28 28.58 25.27 -9.12
C ILE A 28 28.32 26.66 -9.75
N PRO A 29 27.48 27.52 -9.15
CA PRO A 29 27.06 28.79 -9.76
C PRO A 29 28.21 29.79 -9.86
N GLY A 30 29.32 29.60 -9.14
CA GLY A 30 30.43 30.56 -9.05
C GLY A 30 30.05 31.89 -8.40
N LEU A 31 28.93 31.95 -7.71
CA LEU A 31 28.31 33.13 -7.11
C LEU A 31 27.79 32.83 -5.71
N ILE A 32 27.83 33.83 -4.81
CA ILE A 32 27.21 33.76 -3.48
C ILE A 32 26.21 34.89 -3.26
N GLN A 33 25.35 34.74 -2.27
CA GLN A 33 24.47 35.78 -1.77
C GLN A 33 25.30 36.87 -1.03
N PRO A 34 24.98 38.18 -1.17
CA PRO A 34 25.85 39.28 -0.70
C PRO A 34 25.83 39.48 0.81
N HIS A 35 24.96 38.84 1.58
CA HIS A 35 24.90 38.99 3.03
C HIS A 35 26.01 38.21 3.77
N GLY A 36 26.94 37.60 3.03
CA GLY A 36 28.09 36.90 3.58
C GLY A 36 29.28 36.90 2.63
N ALA A 37 30.39 36.31 3.06
CA ALA A 37 31.59 36.09 2.29
C ALA A 37 32.03 34.63 2.35
N LEU A 38 32.75 34.19 1.33
CA LEU A 38 33.22 32.81 1.21
C LEU A 38 34.70 32.77 0.90
N MET A 39 35.44 31.84 1.54
CA MET A 39 36.72 31.37 1.06
C MET A 39 36.81 29.86 1.11
N ALA A 40 37.42 29.24 0.10
CA ALA A 40 37.76 27.84 0.12
C ALA A 40 39.27 27.63 0.15
N LEU A 41 39.69 26.63 0.95
CA LEU A 41 41.08 26.36 1.23
C LEU A 41 41.44 24.91 0.89
N ASP A 42 42.69 24.66 0.53
CA ASP A 42 43.25 23.33 0.42
C ASP A 42 43.66 22.77 1.81
N ALA A 43 44.25 21.57 1.81
CA ALA A 43 44.68 20.88 3.04
C ALA A 43 45.79 21.65 3.80
N ASP A 44 46.55 22.47 3.10
CA ASP A 44 47.64 23.34 3.67
C ASP A 44 47.09 24.69 4.09
N LEU A 45 45.78 24.88 4.13
CA LEU A 45 45.09 26.13 4.42
C LEU A 45 45.42 27.27 3.42
N ARG A 46 45.78 26.94 2.19
CA ARG A 46 45.99 27.93 1.11
C ARG A 46 44.62 28.25 0.48
N VAL A 47 44.34 29.53 0.32
CA VAL A 47 43.10 30.02 -0.29
C VAL A 47 43.06 29.69 -1.77
N THR A 48 42.17 28.79 -2.16
CA THR A 48 41.96 28.35 -3.56
C THR A 48 40.82 29.10 -4.23
N TYR A 49 39.83 29.55 -3.46
CA TYR A 49 38.72 30.38 -3.94
C TYR A 49 38.38 31.43 -2.89
N ALA A 50 37.93 32.61 -3.35
CA ALA A 50 37.46 33.69 -2.50
C ALA A 50 36.33 34.47 -3.20
N SER A 51 35.36 34.95 -2.43
CA SER A 51 34.36 35.90 -2.94
C SER A 51 34.92 37.31 -3.04
N ASP A 52 34.48 38.06 -4.07
CA ASP A 52 34.98 39.42 -4.35
C ASP A 52 34.79 40.39 -3.15
N ASN A 53 33.85 40.14 -2.27
CA ASN A 53 33.56 40.94 -1.07
C ASN A 53 34.27 40.45 0.20
N LEU A 54 35.14 39.43 0.13
CA LEU A 54 35.79 38.84 1.30
C LEU A 54 36.59 39.91 2.09
N ALA A 55 37.47 40.66 1.43
CA ALA A 55 38.28 41.66 2.06
C ALA A 55 37.47 42.84 2.64
N THR A 56 36.30 43.12 2.07
CA THR A 56 35.39 44.16 2.57
C THR A 56 34.67 43.76 3.85
N LEU A 57 34.27 42.52 3.94
CA LEU A 57 33.56 41.99 5.12
C LEU A 57 34.51 41.52 6.21
N LEU A 58 35.67 41.01 5.84
CA LEU A 58 36.74 40.51 6.71
C LEU A 58 38.06 41.17 6.39
N PRO A 59 38.30 42.44 6.87
CA PRO A 59 39.56 43.14 6.68
C PRO A 59 40.74 42.32 7.22
N GLY A 60 41.80 42.16 6.43
CA GLY A 60 42.96 41.35 6.77
C GLY A 60 42.87 39.86 6.41
N ALA A 61 41.74 39.39 5.88
CA ALA A 61 41.61 38.00 5.40
C ALA A 61 42.65 37.70 4.30
N PRO A 62 43.19 36.47 4.23
CA PRO A 62 44.20 36.07 3.25
C PRO A 62 43.64 36.17 1.83
N GLY A 63 44.46 36.62 0.90
CA GLY A 63 44.15 36.70 -0.52
C GLY A 63 44.25 35.33 -1.22
N LEU A 64 43.83 35.31 -2.49
CA LEU A 64 43.94 34.12 -3.34
C LEU A 64 45.40 33.65 -3.45
N GLY A 65 45.63 32.36 -3.21
CA GLY A 65 46.94 31.73 -3.21
C GLY A 65 47.75 31.91 -1.92
N GLU A 66 47.32 32.74 -0.97
CA GLU A 66 47.96 32.89 0.34
C GLU A 66 47.58 31.78 1.31
N VAL A 67 48.46 31.45 2.24
CA VAL A 67 48.19 30.51 3.33
C VAL A 67 47.55 31.26 4.48
N ALA A 68 46.41 30.76 4.95
CA ALA A 68 45.69 31.32 6.08
C ALA A 68 46.46 31.08 7.38
N THR A 69 46.91 32.17 8.03
CA THR A 69 47.63 32.16 9.32
C THR A 69 46.82 32.88 10.39
N PRO A 70 47.11 32.67 11.68
CA PRO A 70 46.41 33.40 12.75
C PRO A 70 46.45 34.94 12.61
N ALA A 71 47.49 35.48 11.98
CA ALA A 71 47.66 36.93 11.80
C ALA A 71 46.65 37.53 10.81
N HIS A 72 46.02 36.74 9.97
CA HIS A 72 45.02 37.19 9.00
C HIS A 72 43.62 37.41 9.63
N PHE A 73 43.41 36.96 10.86
CA PHE A 73 42.09 37.01 11.47
C PHE A 73 42.09 37.75 12.78
N GLU A 74 41.23 38.76 12.92
CA GLU A 74 41.02 39.50 14.16
C GLU A 74 40.54 38.56 15.28
N ASP A 75 39.60 37.63 14.93
CA ASP A 75 39.14 36.65 15.87
C ASP A 75 39.92 35.32 15.72
N PRO A 76 40.67 34.89 16.75
CA PRO A 76 41.49 33.68 16.69
C PRO A 76 40.66 32.38 16.50
N ALA A 77 39.36 32.42 16.79
CA ALA A 77 38.48 31.28 16.61
C ALA A 77 38.39 30.87 15.13
N VAL A 78 38.56 31.78 14.19
CA VAL A 78 38.55 31.48 12.75
C VAL A 78 39.65 30.49 12.41
N HIS A 79 40.91 30.84 12.70
CA HIS A 79 42.05 29.98 12.37
C HIS A 79 42.02 28.64 13.16
N ALA A 80 41.56 28.69 14.41
CA ALA A 80 41.40 27.48 15.22
C ALA A 80 40.39 26.50 14.59
N LEU A 81 39.22 26.99 14.12
CA LEU A 81 38.20 26.20 13.49
C LEU A 81 38.67 25.61 12.14
N LEU A 82 39.34 26.42 11.30
CA LEU A 82 39.93 25.97 10.04
C LEU A 82 40.95 24.85 10.26
N THR A 83 41.88 25.03 11.22
CA THR A 83 42.88 24.02 11.57
C THR A 83 42.26 22.73 12.10
N GLN A 84 41.22 22.86 12.91
CA GLN A 84 40.50 21.72 13.44
C GLN A 84 39.75 20.97 12.31
N ALA A 85 39.14 21.69 11.38
CA ALA A 85 38.46 21.10 10.23
C ALA A 85 39.43 20.40 9.26
N ALA A 86 40.62 20.99 9.01
CA ALA A 86 41.67 20.41 8.17
C ALA A 86 42.21 19.07 8.72
N ARG A 87 42.23 18.91 10.03
CA ARG A 87 42.69 17.67 10.71
C ARG A 87 41.62 16.59 10.77
N SER A 88 40.39 16.87 10.40
CA SER A 88 39.32 15.91 10.48
C SER A 88 39.42 14.91 9.31
N THR A 89 39.55 13.62 9.62
CA THR A 89 39.58 12.51 8.65
C THR A 89 38.18 11.96 8.37
N ALA A 90 37.14 12.78 8.50
CA ALA A 90 35.77 12.33 8.23
C ALA A 90 35.62 11.84 6.78
N PRO A 91 34.86 10.76 6.54
CA PRO A 91 34.57 10.27 5.19
C PRO A 91 33.96 11.38 4.33
N ALA A 92 34.29 11.39 3.04
CA ALA A 92 33.82 12.40 2.08
C ALA A 92 32.28 12.43 1.93
N ASP A 93 31.58 11.39 2.36
CA ASP A 93 30.15 11.19 2.15
C ASP A 93 29.25 11.87 3.20
N ALA A 94 29.81 12.46 4.25
CA ALA A 94 29.06 13.23 5.25
C ALA A 94 29.86 14.48 5.68
N PRO A 95 29.70 15.62 5.02
CA PRO A 95 30.39 16.84 5.39
C PRO A 95 29.91 17.29 6.77
N GLN A 96 30.78 17.12 7.78
CA GLN A 96 30.53 17.68 9.11
C GLN A 96 30.67 19.18 9.04
N SER A 97 29.55 19.90 9.01
CA SER A 97 29.53 21.35 9.15
C SER A 97 29.88 21.74 10.59
N ARG A 98 30.90 22.61 10.77
CA ARG A 98 31.26 23.17 12.06
C ARG A 98 30.83 24.62 12.08
N HIS A 99 30.25 25.05 13.18
CA HIS A 99 29.74 26.41 13.35
C HIS A 99 30.33 27.06 14.59
N THR A 100 30.68 28.34 14.47
CA THR A 100 30.99 29.21 15.60
C THR A 100 30.58 30.65 15.30
N VAL A 101 30.40 31.45 16.32
CA VAL A 101 30.13 32.88 16.18
C VAL A 101 31.45 33.63 16.38
N ILE A 102 31.81 34.50 15.43
CA ILE A 102 33.01 35.31 15.45
C ILE A 102 32.67 36.80 15.43
N GLN A 103 33.65 37.62 15.81
CA GLN A 103 33.53 39.07 15.75
C GLN A 103 34.69 39.65 14.93
N VAL A 104 34.38 40.45 13.90
CA VAL A 104 35.37 41.13 13.06
C VAL A 104 34.89 42.54 12.78
N GLY A 105 35.74 43.55 13.05
CA GLY A 105 35.42 44.96 12.85
C GLY A 105 34.18 45.44 13.60
N GLY A 106 33.92 44.89 14.78
CA GLY A 106 32.72 45.19 15.56
C GLY A 106 31.42 44.52 15.03
N ARG A 107 31.51 43.78 13.93
CA ARG A 107 30.37 42.97 13.37
C ARG A 107 30.45 41.52 13.81
N ARG A 108 29.31 40.90 13.98
CA ARG A 108 29.22 39.47 14.32
C ARG A 108 28.87 38.66 13.06
N PHE A 109 29.52 37.51 12.92
CA PHE A 109 29.28 36.56 11.84
C PHE A 109 29.02 35.16 12.40
N ASP A 110 28.18 34.44 11.72
CA ASP A 110 28.12 32.97 11.82
C ASP A 110 29.16 32.41 10.85
N LEU A 111 30.22 31.77 11.37
CA LEU A 111 31.23 31.07 10.59
C LEU A 111 30.86 29.60 10.48
N LEU A 112 30.64 29.14 9.25
CA LEU A 112 30.41 27.75 8.92
C LEU A 112 31.62 27.21 8.16
N VAL A 113 32.14 26.06 8.58
CA VAL A 113 33.24 25.38 7.91
C VAL A 113 32.86 23.94 7.65
N HIS A 114 32.96 23.53 6.40
CA HIS A 114 32.74 22.13 6.00
C HIS A 114 33.76 21.71 4.93
N ALA A 115 34.00 20.38 4.84
CA ALA A 115 34.91 19.83 3.86
C ALA A 115 34.10 19.32 2.64
N VAL A 116 34.52 19.74 1.43
CA VAL A 116 33.93 19.31 0.17
C VAL A 116 35.05 18.94 -0.80
N GLN A 117 35.07 17.74 -1.34
CA GLN A 117 36.01 17.28 -2.36
C GLN A 117 37.49 17.58 -2.03
N GLY A 118 37.89 17.37 -0.76
CA GLY A 118 39.26 17.61 -0.30
C GLY A 118 39.62 19.08 -0.07
N ARG A 119 38.65 19.99 -0.11
CA ARG A 119 38.80 21.43 0.23
C ARG A 119 37.96 21.74 1.47
N LEU A 120 38.41 22.76 2.22
CA LEU A 120 37.62 23.36 3.28
C LEU A 120 36.89 24.58 2.72
N MET A 121 35.57 24.61 2.85
CA MET A 121 34.76 25.78 2.54
C MET A 121 34.43 26.51 3.85
N ALA A 122 34.79 27.77 3.96
CA ALA A 122 34.51 28.65 5.08
C ALA A 122 33.56 29.76 4.61
N GLU A 123 32.39 29.80 5.18
CA GLU A 123 31.33 30.77 4.87
C GLU A 123 31.08 31.64 6.09
N PHE A 124 31.18 32.96 5.88
CA PHE A 124 31.03 34.00 6.88
C PHE A 124 29.71 34.72 6.65
N GLU A 125 28.70 34.36 7.37
CA GLU A 125 27.38 34.95 7.20
C GLU A 125 27.18 36.08 8.21
N SER A 126 26.87 37.30 7.75
CA SER A 126 26.60 38.43 8.62
C SER A 126 25.43 38.17 9.53
N ARG A 127 25.57 38.41 10.83
CA ARG A 127 24.44 38.26 11.77
C ARG A 127 23.65 39.57 11.84
N PRO A 128 22.31 39.49 11.72
CA PRO A 128 21.46 40.64 12.03
C PRO A 128 21.65 41.03 13.52
N PRO A 129 21.39 42.29 13.90
CA PRO A 129 21.40 42.70 15.29
C PRO A 129 20.54 41.76 16.14
N ALA A 130 21.08 41.34 17.30
CA ALA A 130 20.46 40.30 18.12
C ALA A 130 19.05 40.69 18.58
N HIS A 131 18.05 40.02 18.13
CA HIS A 131 16.77 39.91 18.80
C HIS A 131 16.89 38.72 19.78
N GLY A 132 17.12 38.98 21.04
CA GLY A 132 17.14 38.06 22.18
C GLY A 132 17.89 36.73 21.98
N ALA A 133 18.55 36.21 23.01
CA ALA A 133 19.01 34.83 23.00
C ALA A 133 17.80 33.93 23.12
N HIS A 134 17.40 33.27 22.03
CA HIS A 134 16.34 32.28 22.05
C HIS A 134 16.92 30.92 22.47
N ASP A 135 16.40 30.40 23.57
CA ASP A 135 16.64 28.99 23.93
C ASP A 135 15.65 28.12 23.14
N TYR A 136 16.13 27.45 22.10
CA TYR A 136 15.31 26.60 21.23
C TYR A 136 14.96 25.23 21.87
N GLY A 137 15.65 24.85 22.96
CA GLY A 137 15.45 23.56 23.63
C GLY A 137 14.01 23.30 24.06
N PRO A 138 13.36 24.21 24.82
CA PRO A 138 11.96 24.06 25.20
C PRO A 138 11.00 24.00 24.01
N GLY A 139 11.26 24.77 22.96
CA GLY A 139 10.45 24.76 21.74
C GLY A 139 10.50 23.41 20.99
N LEU A 140 11.70 22.87 20.79
CA LEU A 140 11.90 21.56 20.18
C LEU A 140 11.29 20.44 21.05
N HIS A 141 11.42 20.52 22.37
CA HIS A 141 10.78 19.55 23.26
C HIS A 141 9.25 19.59 23.15
N ALA A 142 8.66 20.78 23.08
CA ALA A 142 7.24 20.95 22.85
C ALA A 142 6.80 20.37 21.48
N ALA A 143 7.62 20.53 20.44
CA ALA A 143 7.43 19.96 19.14
C ALA A 143 7.30 18.42 19.17
N VAL A 144 8.27 17.75 19.80
CA VAL A 144 8.25 16.30 19.96
C VAL A 144 6.96 15.83 20.66
N LYS A 145 6.52 16.56 21.70
CA LYS A 145 5.26 16.23 22.37
C LYS A 145 4.04 16.37 21.49
N ARG A 146 3.96 17.45 20.69
CA ARG A 146 2.86 17.67 19.74
C ARG A 146 2.85 16.60 18.66
N PHE A 147 3.99 16.30 18.02
CA PHE A 147 4.08 15.27 16.98
C PHE A 147 3.66 13.89 17.48
N ARG A 148 4.00 13.53 18.72
CA ARG A 148 3.55 12.25 19.32
C ARG A 148 2.04 12.16 19.56
N GLN A 149 1.35 13.26 19.62
CA GLN A 149 -0.11 13.31 19.82
C GLN A 149 -0.88 13.22 18.50
N GLN A 150 -0.22 13.51 17.39
CA GLN A 150 -0.85 13.45 16.08
C GLN A 150 -1.02 12.01 15.61
N THR A 151 -2.20 11.72 15.07
CA THR A 151 -2.57 10.41 14.54
C THR A 151 -2.62 10.37 13.01
N HIS A 152 -2.43 11.53 12.36
CA HIS A 152 -2.49 11.68 10.91
C HIS A 152 -1.38 12.59 10.41
N VAL A 153 -0.84 12.27 9.23
CA VAL A 153 0.24 13.04 8.60
C VAL A 153 -0.10 14.52 8.43
N LEU A 154 -1.34 14.85 8.07
CA LEU A 154 -1.77 16.25 7.91
C LEU A 154 -1.67 17.04 9.21
N GLY A 155 -2.00 16.46 10.36
CA GLY A 155 -1.84 17.09 11.66
C GLY A 155 -0.37 17.40 12.00
N LEU A 156 0.55 16.44 11.68
CA LEU A 156 1.99 16.66 11.83
C LEU A 156 2.48 17.85 11.00
N LEU A 157 2.04 17.93 9.73
CA LEU A 157 2.43 19.01 8.82
C LEU A 157 1.87 20.36 9.27
N GLN A 158 0.63 20.41 9.75
CA GLN A 158 0.03 21.64 10.26
C GLN A 158 0.76 22.16 11.51
N ASP A 159 1.10 21.28 12.46
CA ASP A 159 1.90 21.66 13.62
C ASP A 159 3.29 22.15 13.21
N ALA A 160 3.93 21.52 12.21
CA ALA A 160 5.25 21.91 11.74
C ALA A 160 5.24 23.29 11.06
N VAL A 161 4.28 23.60 10.17
CA VAL A 161 4.19 24.91 9.52
C VAL A 161 3.95 26.02 10.54
N HIS A 162 3.11 25.77 11.55
CA HIS A 162 2.85 26.70 12.63
C HIS A 162 4.14 27.01 13.40
N MET A 163 4.87 25.97 13.83
CA MET A 163 6.10 26.14 14.64
C MET A 163 7.24 26.80 13.85
N VAL A 164 7.43 26.45 12.58
CA VAL A 164 8.44 27.09 11.74
C VAL A 164 8.12 28.57 11.54
N ARG A 165 6.82 28.90 11.37
CA ARG A 165 6.39 30.30 11.27
C ARG A 165 6.68 31.08 12.56
N GLU A 166 6.37 30.51 13.72
CA GLU A 166 6.69 31.13 15.02
C GLU A 166 8.19 31.35 15.21
N LEU A 167 9.04 30.36 14.84
CA LEU A 167 10.49 30.45 15.01
C LEU A 167 11.14 31.46 14.06
N THR A 168 10.67 31.53 12.82
CA THR A 168 11.30 32.31 11.76
C THR A 168 10.65 33.65 11.52
N GLY A 169 9.35 33.77 11.84
CA GLY A 169 8.53 34.94 11.60
C GLY A 169 8.32 35.24 10.11
N PHE A 170 8.34 34.23 9.24
CA PHE A 170 7.94 34.36 7.85
C PHE A 170 6.45 34.68 7.74
N ASP A 171 6.05 35.45 6.71
CA ASP A 171 4.65 35.80 6.49
C ASP A 171 3.80 34.57 6.15
N ARG A 172 4.38 33.57 5.48
CA ARG A 172 3.76 32.33 5.05
C ARG A 172 4.72 31.18 5.23
N VAL A 173 4.24 30.06 5.76
CA VAL A 173 4.92 28.76 5.78
C VAL A 173 3.94 27.70 5.28
N MET A 174 4.36 26.88 4.33
CA MET A 174 3.56 25.86 3.67
C MET A 174 4.26 24.52 3.75
N ALA A 175 3.46 23.44 3.90
CA ALA A 175 3.93 22.09 3.66
C ALA A 175 3.56 21.68 2.21
N TYR A 176 4.57 21.48 1.41
CA TYR A 176 4.50 21.04 0.03
C TYR A 176 4.78 19.54 -0.02
N ARG A 177 3.85 18.73 -0.54
CA ARG A 177 3.99 17.27 -0.68
C ARG A 177 4.12 16.90 -2.14
N PHE A 178 5.19 16.18 -2.51
CA PHE A 178 5.38 15.66 -3.86
C PHE A 178 4.45 14.47 -4.12
N ARG A 179 3.91 14.41 -5.32
CA ARG A 179 3.10 13.31 -5.85
C ARG A 179 3.97 12.35 -6.69
N ALA A 180 3.36 11.25 -7.13
CA ALA A 180 4.05 10.25 -7.95
C ALA A 180 4.46 10.76 -9.35
N ASP A 181 3.78 11.79 -9.86
CA ASP A 181 4.08 12.48 -11.14
C ASP A 181 5.04 13.65 -10.96
N ASP A 182 5.67 13.76 -9.79
CA ASP A 182 6.57 14.86 -9.39
C ASP A 182 5.90 16.24 -9.27
N SER A 183 4.60 16.38 -9.48
CA SER A 183 3.84 17.57 -9.09
C SER A 183 3.75 17.67 -7.56
N GLY A 184 3.32 18.79 -7.03
CA GLY A 184 3.21 18.92 -5.59
C GLY A 184 1.98 19.70 -5.15
N ASP A 185 1.40 19.24 -4.04
CA ASP A 185 0.25 19.85 -3.40
C ASP A 185 0.65 20.62 -2.15
N ILE A 186 0.06 21.81 -1.93
CA ILE A 186 0.12 22.49 -0.64
C ILE A 186 -0.90 21.82 0.29
N VAL A 187 -0.42 21.03 1.24
CA VAL A 187 -1.27 20.20 2.12
C VAL A 187 -1.45 20.78 3.53
N ALA A 188 -0.63 21.75 3.92
CA ALA A 188 -0.80 22.55 5.13
C ALA A 188 -0.25 23.95 4.90
N GLU A 189 -0.82 24.95 5.53
CA GLU A 189 -0.42 26.35 5.40
C GLU A 189 -0.70 27.12 6.68
N GLU A 190 0.27 27.95 7.08
CA GLU A 190 0.12 28.99 8.10
C GLU A 190 0.58 30.32 7.51
N ARG A 191 -0.27 31.35 7.49
CA ARG A 191 0.00 32.62 6.78
C ARG A 191 -0.52 33.84 7.51
N ASP A 192 0.00 34.99 7.14
CA ASP A 192 -0.59 36.29 7.48
C ASP A 192 -1.99 36.39 6.85
N ALA A 193 -2.95 36.92 7.59
CA ALA A 193 -4.33 37.05 7.14
C ALA A 193 -4.49 37.93 5.87
N ALA A 194 -3.52 38.81 5.59
CA ALA A 194 -3.51 39.66 4.41
C ALA A 194 -3.04 38.99 3.12
N LEU A 195 -2.59 37.72 3.21
CA LEU A 195 -2.15 36.93 2.05
C LEU A 195 -3.26 36.01 1.57
N ASP A 196 -3.37 35.81 0.26
CA ASP A 196 -4.28 34.82 -0.33
C ASP A 196 -3.85 33.39 0.03
N PRO A 197 -4.77 32.44 0.24
CA PRO A 197 -4.44 31.05 0.57
C PRO A 197 -3.91 30.30 -0.65
N TYR A 198 -2.93 29.42 -0.42
CA TYR A 198 -2.44 28.44 -1.39
C TYR A 198 -2.78 27.00 -0.97
N LEU A 199 -3.40 26.84 0.20
CA LEU A 199 -3.82 25.51 0.67
C LEU A 199 -4.72 24.82 -0.37
N GLY A 200 -4.38 23.58 -0.74
CA GLY A 200 -5.08 22.80 -1.75
C GLY A 200 -4.63 23.07 -3.19
N TRP A 201 -3.76 24.04 -3.42
CA TRP A 201 -3.22 24.29 -4.76
C TRP A 201 -2.17 23.27 -5.14
N ARG A 202 -2.16 22.94 -6.44
CA ARG A 202 -1.17 22.04 -7.06
C ARG A 202 -0.21 22.84 -7.94
N PHE A 203 1.05 22.41 -7.93
CA PHE A 203 2.12 23.00 -8.74
C PHE A 203 2.76 21.91 -9.61
N PRO A 204 3.02 22.20 -10.90
CA PRO A 204 3.56 21.19 -11.82
C PRO A 204 5.01 20.83 -11.48
N ALA A 205 5.46 19.65 -11.92
CA ALA A 205 6.82 19.15 -11.72
C ALA A 205 7.92 20.09 -12.27
N SER A 206 7.59 20.91 -13.26
CA SER A 206 8.49 21.90 -13.86
C SER A 206 8.94 23.01 -12.92
N ASP A 207 8.14 23.32 -11.88
CA ASP A 207 8.46 24.39 -10.92
C ASP A 207 9.64 24.02 -10.01
N ILE A 208 9.84 22.72 -9.77
CA ILE A 208 10.98 22.19 -8.99
C ILE A 208 11.66 21.08 -9.81
N PRO A 209 12.57 21.44 -10.73
CA PRO A 209 13.20 20.50 -11.64
C PRO A 209 14.07 19.47 -10.91
N ALA A 210 14.37 18.34 -11.58
CA ALA A 210 15.03 17.17 -10.98
C ALA A 210 16.38 17.49 -10.32
N GLN A 211 17.21 18.38 -10.92
CA GLN A 211 18.48 18.80 -10.32
C GLN A 211 18.28 19.59 -9.02
N ALA A 212 17.23 20.40 -8.91
CA ALA A 212 16.91 21.10 -7.68
C ALA A 212 16.45 20.11 -6.59
N ARG A 213 15.58 19.14 -6.95
CA ARG A 213 15.15 18.08 -6.01
C ARG A 213 16.31 17.27 -5.46
N ARG A 214 17.33 16.95 -6.30
CA ARG A 214 18.53 16.27 -5.84
C ARG A 214 19.28 17.12 -4.79
N LEU A 215 19.46 18.40 -5.04
CA LEU A 215 20.13 19.30 -4.08
C LEU A 215 19.34 19.49 -2.79
N TYR A 216 18.02 19.42 -2.81
CA TYR A 216 17.19 19.44 -1.60
C TYR A 216 17.35 18.18 -0.74
N ILE A 217 17.79 17.07 -1.32
CA ILE A 217 18.15 15.85 -0.56
C ILE A 217 19.55 16.01 0.04
N GLU A 218 20.51 16.55 -0.72
CA GLU A 218 21.92 16.73 -0.28
C GLU A 218 22.07 17.85 0.76
N ASN A 219 21.28 18.92 0.63
CA ASN A 219 21.27 20.08 1.52
C ASN A 219 19.83 20.43 1.88
N THR A 220 19.40 19.94 3.03
CA THR A 220 18.00 19.96 3.50
C THR A 220 17.47 21.35 3.81
N MET A 221 18.37 22.32 4.04
CA MET A 221 18.01 23.67 4.44
C MET A 221 18.54 24.73 3.45
N ARG A 222 17.67 25.58 2.93
CA ARG A 222 18.03 26.64 2.00
C ARG A 222 17.41 27.96 2.40
N LEU A 223 18.22 29.04 2.45
CA LEU A 223 17.76 30.42 2.65
C LEU A 223 18.10 31.30 1.44
N ILE A 224 17.13 32.07 0.99
CA ILE A 224 17.29 33.22 0.09
C ILE A 224 16.92 34.46 0.91
N ALA A 225 17.94 35.14 1.42
CA ALA A 225 17.70 36.23 2.37
C ALA A 225 17.12 37.50 1.72
N ASP A 226 17.45 37.74 0.45
CA ASP A 226 17.00 38.90 -0.33
C ASP A 226 16.93 38.51 -1.82
N VAL A 227 15.71 38.35 -2.32
CA VAL A 227 15.43 38.03 -3.73
C VAL A 227 15.85 39.15 -4.69
N GLY A 228 15.86 40.38 -4.22
CA GLY A 228 16.28 41.56 -5.00
C GLY A 228 17.77 41.82 -5.02
N SER A 229 18.57 41.04 -4.28
CA SER A 229 20.02 41.31 -4.12
C SER A 229 20.82 40.90 -5.37
N THR A 230 21.95 41.59 -5.57
CA THR A 230 22.91 41.22 -6.62
C THR A 230 23.93 40.22 -6.07
N PRO A 231 24.06 39.02 -6.68
CA PRO A 231 25.02 38.01 -6.26
C PRO A 231 26.48 38.49 -6.39
N VAL A 232 27.36 37.96 -5.54
CA VAL A 232 28.80 38.26 -5.50
C VAL A 232 29.57 37.11 -6.15
N ALA A 233 30.55 37.45 -7.02
CA ALA A 233 31.34 36.44 -7.70
C ALA A 233 32.37 35.78 -6.75
N VAL A 234 32.61 34.51 -6.98
CA VAL A 234 33.66 33.68 -6.36
C VAL A 234 34.78 33.49 -7.37
N ARG A 235 35.99 33.93 -7.03
CA ARG A 235 37.17 33.84 -7.88
C ARG A 235 38.05 32.67 -7.46
N ALA A 236 38.63 32.00 -8.46
CA ALA A 236 39.64 30.97 -8.26
C ALA A 236 41.07 31.54 -8.21
N ALA A 237 41.96 30.93 -7.45
CA ALA A 237 43.39 31.25 -7.47
C ALA A 237 43.99 30.83 -8.82
N PRO A 238 45.07 31.48 -9.28
CA PRO A 238 45.80 31.11 -10.49
C PRO A 238 46.21 29.59 -10.45
N GLY A 239 45.91 28.87 -11.54
CA GLY A 239 46.18 27.43 -11.64
C GLY A 239 45.12 26.52 -11.03
N VAL A 240 43.99 27.06 -10.57
CA VAL A 240 42.82 26.28 -10.14
C VAL A 240 41.76 26.34 -11.23
N ASP A 241 41.64 25.26 -12.00
CA ASP A 241 40.77 25.21 -13.18
C ASP A 241 39.41 24.56 -12.91
N GLN A 242 39.25 23.81 -11.82
CA GLN A 242 38.00 23.13 -11.46
C GLN A 242 37.03 24.11 -10.81
N PRO A 243 35.72 24.09 -11.17
CA PRO A 243 34.73 24.91 -10.48
C PRO A 243 34.54 24.45 -9.03
N LEU A 244 34.20 25.39 -8.14
CA LEU A 244 33.92 25.07 -6.73
C LEU A 244 32.52 24.45 -6.61
N ASP A 245 32.45 23.22 -6.09
CA ASP A 245 31.19 22.62 -5.70
C ASP A 245 30.65 23.25 -4.42
N MET A 246 29.49 23.85 -4.51
CA MET A 246 28.80 24.56 -3.44
C MET A 246 27.49 23.84 -3.01
N SER A 247 27.36 22.56 -3.29
CA SER A 247 26.15 21.77 -2.94
C SER A 247 25.74 21.98 -1.48
N HIS A 248 26.70 21.97 -0.56
CA HIS A 248 26.48 22.17 0.88
C HIS A 248 26.62 23.64 1.33
N GLY A 249 26.88 24.56 0.42
CA GLY A 249 27.09 25.98 0.74
C GLY A 249 25.80 26.70 1.14
N VAL A 250 25.79 27.35 2.30
CA VAL A 250 24.65 28.14 2.79
C VAL A 250 24.50 29.47 2.06
N LEU A 251 25.64 30.05 1.60
CA LEU A 251 25.68 31.30 0.85
C LEU A 251 25.53 31.09 -0.68
N ARG A 252 25.55 29.87 -1.17
CA ARG A 252 25.43 29.57 -2.60
C ARG A 252 24.31 30.39 -3.25
N SER A 253 24.59 31.06 -4.37
CA SER A 253 23.57 31.80 -5.12
C SER A 253 22.52 30.91 -5.71
N VAL A 254 21.44 31.48 -6.17
CA VAL A 254 20.23 30.81 -6.67
C VAL A 254 20.15 31.02 -8.18
N SER A 255 19.54 30.06 -8.89
CA SER A 255 19.27 30.20 -10.31
C SER A 255 18.50 31.50 -10.60
N PRO A 256 18.89 32.28 -11.61
CA PRO A 256 18.16 33.48 -12.01
C PRO A 256 16.71 33.22 -12.34
N ILE A 257 16.39 32.04 -12.86
CA ILE A 257 15.01 31.62 -13.19
C ILE A 257 14.18 31.51 -11.90
N HIS A 258 14.75 30.91 -10.84
CA HIS A 258 14.05 30.80 -9.56
C HIS A 258 13.90 32.16 -8.86
N ILE A 259 14.88 33.07 -9.02
CA ILE A 259 14.76 34.45 -8.55
C ILE A 259 13.60 35.18 -9.26
N GLU A 260 13.51 35.06 -10.58
CA GLU A 260 12.41 35.65 -11.36
C GLU A 260 11.05 35.06 -10.93
N TYR A 261 10.97 33.76 -10.68
CA TYR A 261 9.77 33.10 -10.12
C TYR A 261 9.34 33.75 -8.79
N LEU A 262 10.27 33.88 -7.84
CA LEU A 262 9.96 34.48 -6.53
C LEU A 262 9.55 35.96 -6.65
N GLN A 263 10.17 36.71 -7.56
CA GLN A 263 9.81 38.12 -7.83
C GLN A 263 8.38 38.21 -8.39
N ASN A 264 8.01 37.34 -9.33
CA ASN A 264 6.69 37.34 -9.97
C ASN A 264 5.57 37.06 -8.96
N ILE A 265 5.84 36.28 -7.90
CA ILE A 265 4.87 35.99 -6.83
C ILE A 265 4.99 36.96 -5.65
N GLY A 266 5.80 38.03 -5.77
CA GLY A 266 5.93 39.07 -4.78
C GLY A 266 6.67 38.64 -3.49
N VAL A 267 7.56 37.66 -3.58
CA VAL A 267 8.37 37.16 -2.46
C VAL A 267 9.71 37.90 -2.40
N GLY A 268 10.02 38.53 -1.27
CA GLY A 268 11.28 39.23 -1.01
C GLY A 268 12.35 38.37 -0.32
N ALA A 269 11.93 37.32 0.41
CA ALA A 269 12.80 36.32 0.99
C ALA A 269 12.13 34.93 1.04
N SER A 270 12.92 33.87 0.87
CA SER A 270 12.43 32.50 0.88
C SER A 270 13.34 31.58 1.70
N MET A 271 12.75 30.61 2.39
CA MET A 271 13.49 29.53 3.05
C MET A 271 12.76 28.21 2.78
N SER A 272 13.51 27.14 2.57
CA SER A 272 12.97 25.79 2.42
C SER A 272 13.68 24.83 3.37
N LEU A 273 12.90 23.86 3.90
CA LEU A 273 13.35 22.76 4.73
C LEU A 273 12.83 21.47 4.09
N SER A 274 13.71 20.57 3.76
CA SER A 274 13.34 19.32 3.09
C SER A 274 12.77 18.29 4.07
N ILE A 275 11.79 17.53 3.63
CA ILE A 275 11.27 16.35 4.33
C ILE A 275 11.71 15.14 3.52
N VAL A 276 12.79 14.47 3.96
CA VAL A 276 13.41 13.35 3.25
C VAL A 276 13.03 12.05 3.94
N LEU A 277 12.39 11.14 3.21
CA LEU A 277 12.02 9.80 3.69
C LEU A 277 12.77 8.75 2.86
N GLU A 278 13.53 7.88 3.52
CA GLU A 278 14.28 6.78 2.87
C GLU A 278 15.16 7.25 1.69
N GLY A 279 15.78 8.44 1.85
CA GLY A 279 16.64 9.02 0.81
C GLY A 279 15.90 9.65 -0.37
N ARG A 280 14.58 9.78 -0.30
CA ARG A 280 13.73 10.44 -1.30
C ARG A 280 13.13 11.73 -0.75
N LEU A 281 13.06 12.76 -1.59
CA LEU A 281 12.38 14.00 -1.25
C LEU A 281 10.86 13.75 -1.28
N TRP A 282 10.26 13.57 -0.10
CA TRP A 282 8.82 13.34 0.06
C TRP A 282 8.04 14.64 0.04
N GLY A 283 8.63 15.72 0.60
CA GLY A 283 8.01 17.03 0.68
C GLY A 283 8.99 18.08 1.17
N MET A 284 8.50 19.28 1.39
CA MET A 284 9.28 20.38 1.98
C MET A 284 8.38 21.36 2.75
N LEU A 285 8.96 22.04 3.71
CA LEU A 285 8.37 23.25 4.29
C LEU A 285 8.92 24.46 3.52
N ALA A 286 8.05 25.16 2.79
CA ALA A 286 8.38 26.35 2.02
C ALA A 286 7.93 27.60 2.79
N CYS A 287 8.87 28.51 3.05
CA CYS A 287 8.65 29.75 3.81
C CYS A 287 8.83 30.95 2.88
N HIS A 288 7.85 31.85 2.85
CA HIS A 288 7.88 33.06 2.03
C HIS A 288 7.68 34.32 2.89
N HIS A 289 8.40 35.40 2.57
CA HIS A 289 8.26 36.70 3.21
C HIS A 289 8.24 37.79 2.15
N ARG A 290 7.43 38.81 2.33
CA ARG A 290 7.25 39.90 1.33
C ARG A 290 8.45 40.82 1.18
N THR A 291 9.26 40.94 2.23
CA THR A 291 10.43 41.77 2.26
C THR A 291 11.67 40.94 2.53
N PRO A 292 12.91 41.44 2.20
CA PRO A 292 14.13 40.75 2.58
C PRO A 292 14.15 40.39 4.06
N ARG A 293 14.53 39.11 4.33
CA ARG A 293 14.57 38.57 5.69
C ARG A 293 15.72 37.60 5.85
N GLN A 294 16.63 37.95 6.76
CA GLN A 294 17.72 37.08 7.16
C GLN A 294 17.35 36.37 8.47
N VAL A 295 17.38 35.02 8.45
CA VAL A 295 17.14 34.16 9.62
C VAL A 295 18.50 33.70 10.15
N PRO A 296 18.84 33.93 11.43
CA PRO A 296 20.12 33.50 12.00
C PRO A 296 20.36 32.01 11.83
N TYR A 297 21.60 31.57 11.62
CA TYR A 297 21.96 30.19 11.39
C TYR A 297 21.42 29.26 12.49
N VAL A 298 21.53 29.68 13.77
CA VAL A 298 21.05 28.86 14.91
C VAL A 298 19.53 28.60 14.83
N THR A 299 18.75 29.61 14.39
CA THR A 299 17.29 29.45 14.17
C THR A 299 17.02 28.48 13.04
N ARG A 300 17.74 28.60 11.92
CA ARG A 300 17.62 27.70 10.77
C ARG A 300 18.00 26.27 11.15
N ALA A 301 19.08 26.09 11.90
CA ALA A 301 19.49 24.77 12.42
C ALA A 301 18.42 24.14 13.34
N ALA A 302 17.75 24.96 14.16
CA ALA A 302 16.62 24.47 14.96
C ALA A 302 15.43 24.05 14.10
N CYS A 303 15.15 24.79 13.00
CA CYS A 303 14.10 24.39 12.05
C CYS A 303 14.48 23.13 11.26
N ASP A 304 15.77 22.93 10.93
CA ASP A 304 16.27 21.73 10.25
C ASP A 304 16.10 20.49 11.13
N VAL A 305 16.47 20.58 12.42
CA VAL A 305 16.20 19.51 13.40
C VAL A 305 14.69 19.24 13.53
N LEU A 306 13.86 20.28 13.47
CA LEU A 306 12.40 20.10 13.49
C LEU A 306 11.92 19.37 12.24
N ALA A 307 12.48 19.66 11.07
CA ALA A 307 12.15 18.98 9.81
C ALA A 307 12.59 17.50 9.83
N ASP A 308 13.74 17.18 10.41
CA ASP A 308 14.20 15.79 10.61
C ASP A 308 13.26 15.02 11.56
N LEU A 309 12.85 15.64 12.66
CA LEU A 309 11.89 15.06 13.59
C LEU A 309 10.53 14.85 12.93
N LEU A 310 10.08 15.82 12.14
CA LEU A 310 8.86 15.71 11.34
C LEU A 310 8.96 14.53 10.35
N ALA A 311 10.06 14.44 9.60
CA ALA A 311 10.29 13.36 8.65
C ALA A 311 10.22 11.98 9.31
N ALA A 312 10.85 11.81 10.47
CA ALA A 312 10.81 10.58 11.24
C ALA A 312 9.39 10.21 11.68
N HIS A 313 8.58 11.19 12.13
CA HIS A 313 7.20 10.93 12.54
C HIS A 313 6.28 10.66 11.35
N VAL A 314 6.45 11.38 10.22
CA VAL A 314 5.73 11.12 8.97
C VAL A 314 6.02 9.70 8.47
N GLN A 315 7.31 9.29 8.45
CA GLN A 315 7.70 7.92 8.07
C GLN A 315 7.04 6.88 8.96
N ALA A 316 7.05 7.09 10.29
CA ALA A 316 6.43 6.16 11.23
C ALA A 316 4.91 6.03 11.02
N GLN A 317 4.22 7.15 10.76
CA GLN A 317 2.78 7.15 10.46
C GLN A 317 2.47 6.40 9.16
N LEU A 318 3.15 6.74 8.06
CA LEU A 318 2.96 6.08 6.77
C LEU A 318 3.22 4.57 6.86
N THR A 319 4.28 4.17 7.59
CA THR A 319 4.58 2.76 7.82
C THR A 319 3.50 2.07 8.65
N ALA A 320 2.96 2.74 9.68
CA ALA A 320 1.89 2.19 10.50
C ALA A 320 0.57 2.03 9.70
N GLU A 321 0.24 3.01 8.85
CA GLU A 321 -0.92 2.95 7.95
C GLU A 321 -0.78 1.80 6.95
N GLN A 322 0.38 1.66 6.31
CA GLN A 322 0.68 0.56 5.38
C GLN A 322 0.57 -0.81 6.06
N LEU A 323 1.17 -0.97 7.24
CA LEU A 323 1.09 -2.23 8.00
C LEU A 323 -0.34 -2.56 8.44
N ALA A 324 -1.16 -1.55 8.76
CA ALA A 324 -2.56 -1.74 9.09
C ALA A 324 -3.36 -2.22 7.87
N GLU A 325 -3.12 -1.62 6.70
CA GLU A 325 -3.71 -2.02 5.43
C GLU A 325 -3.31 -3.45 5.05
N GLU A 326 -2.01 -3.79 5.11
CA GLU A 326 -1.50 -5.14 4.85
C GLU A 326 -2.15 -6.20 5.76
N ARG A 327 -2.27 -5.91 7.06
CA ARG A 327 -2.93 -6.82 8.01
C ARG A 327 -4.41 -7.01 7.69
N MET A 328 -5.09 -5.98 7.22
CA MET A 328 -6.50 -6.07 6.84
C MET A 328 -6.66 -6.97 5.62
N HIS A 329 -5.83 -6.80 4.58
CA HIS A 329 -5.81 -7.67 3.40
C HIS A 329 -5.46 -9.12 3.77
N GLU A 330 -4.48 -9.34 4.64
CA GLU A 330 -4.09 -10.69 5.07
C GLU A 330 -5.20 -11.41 5.83
N ARG A 331 -5.92 -10.72 6.73
CA ARG A 331 -7.07 -11.29 7.44
C ARG A 331 -8.19 -11.69 6.48
N LEU A 332 -8.53 -10.83 5.52
CA LEU A 332 -9.52 -11.13 4.49
C LEU A 332 -9.07 -12.36 3.67
N ARG A 333 -7.82 -12.36 3.19
CA ARG A 333 -7.25 -13.47 2.42
C ARG A 333 -7.32 -14.78 3.18
N ALA A 334 -6.89 -14.83 4.43
CA ALA A 334 -6.92 -16.03 5.27
C ALA A 334 -8.37 -16.55 5.44
N ARG A 335 -9.34 -15.65 5.68
CA ARG A 335 -10.76 -16.00 5.78
C ARG A 335 -11.31 -16.60 4.47
N LEU A 336 -11.04 -15.93 3.34
CA LEU A 336 -11.47 -16.41 2.02
C LEU A 336 -10.88 -17.79 1.72
N LEU A 337 -9.59 -18.00 1.95
CA LEU A 337 -8.92 -19.27 1.66
C LEU A 337 -9.46 -20.40 2.55
N ASN A 338 -9.71 -20.13 3.83
CA ASN A 338 -10.32 -21.11 4.73
C ASN A 338 -11.71 -21.56 4.24
N GLN A 339 -12.52 -20.65 3.73
CA GLN A 339 -13.83 -20.98 3.18
C GLN A 339 -13.74 -21.66 1.81
N VAL A 340 -12.88 -21.13 0.90
CA VAL A 340 -12.72 -21.66 -0.47
C VAL A 340 -12.19 -23.08 -0.47
N GLN A 341 -11.35 -23.49 0.49
CA GLN A 341 -10.84 -24.87 0.53
C GLN A 341 -11.92 -25.92 0.73
N TYR A 342 -13.07 -25.56 1.33
CA TYR A 342 -14.20 -26.47 1.56
C TYR A 342 -15.37 -26.22 0.61
N ALA A 343 -15.44 -25.08 -0.07
CA ALA A 343 -16.55 -24.72 -0.95
C ALA A 343 -16.55 -25.54 -2.24
N VAL A 344 -17.70 -25.84 -2.77
CA VAL A 344 -17.83 -26.49 -4.07
C VAL A 344 -17.29 -25.64 -5.20
N GLN A 345 -17.56 -24.36 -5.17
CA GLN A 345 -17.09 -23.37 -6.14
C GLN A 345 -16.48 -22.14 -5.44
N PRO A 346 -15.25 -21.76 -5.75
CA PRO A 346 -14.64 -20.54 -5.20
C PRO A 346 -15.49 -19.28 -5.42
N ALA A 347 -16.15 -19.18 -6.58
CA ALA A 347 -16.99 -18.04 -6.94
C ALA A 347 -18.13 -17.78 -5.92
N GLN A 348 -18.71 -18.81 -5.34
CA GLN A 348 -19.79 -18.66 -4.35
C GLN A 348 -19.26 -17.99 -3.06
N VAL A 349 -18.09 -18.40 -2.60
CA VAL A 349 -17.44 -17.79 -1.43
C VAL A 349 -17.08 -16.34 -1.70
N LEU A 350 -16.47 -16.07 -2.87
CA LEU A 350 -16.08 -14.70 -3.25
C LEU A 350 -17.29 -13.79 -3.31
N MET A 351 -18.43 -14.27 -3.82
CA MET A 351 -19.67 -13.48 -3.84
C MET A 351 -20.31 -13.32 -2.46
N ALA A 352 -20.29 -14.36 -1.62
CA ALA A 352 -20.81 -14.26 -0.25
C ALA A 352 -20.02 -13.22 0.58
N GLU A 353 -18.73 -13.09 0.31
CA GLU A 353 -17.83 -12.13 0.99
C GLU A 353 -17.63 -10.83 0.19
N ALA A 354 -18.40 -10.60 -0.90
CA ALA A 354 -18.18 -9.48 -1.82
C ALA A 354 -18.26 -8.10 -1.13
N ALA A 355 -19.18 -7.91 -0.19
CA ALA A 355 -19.29 -6.66 0.56
C ALA A 355 -18.03 -6.38 1.40
N GLU A 356 -17.44 -7.41 2.00
CA GLU A 356 -16.22 -7.26 2.80
C GLU A 356 -14.99 -7.09 1.89
N ILE A 357 -14.95 -7.76 0.74
CA ILE A 357 -13.94 -7.55 -0.28
C ILE A 357 -13.98 -6.09 -0.76
N ALA A 358 -15.17 -5.57 -1.10
CA ALA A 358 -15.36 -4.19 -1.50
C ALA A 358 -14.83 -3.22 -0.44
N ARG A 359 -15.23 -3.43 0.82
CA ARG A 359 -14.81 -2.58 1.95
C ARG A 359 -13.30 -2.58 2.19
N VAL A 360 -12.65 -3.77 2.13
CA VAL A 360 -11.20 -3.91 2.41
C VAL A 360 -10.36 -3.34 1.30
N PHE A 361 -10.81 -3.46 0.05
CA PHE A 361 -10.10 -2.91 -1.11
C PHE A 361 -10.56 -1.50 -1.49
N ASP A 362 -11.48 -0.92 -0.72
CA ASP A 362 -12.09 0.38 -1.05
C ASP A 362 -12.60 0.41 -2.50
N ALA A 363 -13.41 -0.59 -2.85
CA ALA A 363 -14.03 -0.73 -4.15
C ALA A 363 -15.54 -0.48 -4.08
N ASP A 364 -16.11 0.12 -5.12
CA ASP A 364 -17.55 0.41 -5.19
C ASP A 364 -18.35 -0.81 -5.67
N ALA A 365 -17.69 -1.73 -6.40
CA ALA A 365 -18.33 -2.98 -6.83
C ALA A 365 -17.34 -4.14 -6.93
N VAL A 366 -17.90 -5.35 -6.75
CA VAL A 366 -17.19 -6.62 -6.90
C VAL A 366 -17.93 -7.50 -7.89
N LEU A 367 -17.23 -7.98 -8.90
CA LEU A 367 -17.77 -8.92 -9.88
C LEU A 367 -16.99 -10.23 -9.81
N VAL A 368 -17.70 -11.34 -9.86
CA VAL A 368 -17.12 -12.68 -9.91
C VAL A 368 -17.64 -13.41 -11.13
N THR A 369 -16.76 -13.93 -11.96
CA THR A 369 -17.10 -14.71 -13.13
C THR A 369 -16.83 -16.19 -12.92
N ASN A 370 -17.65 -17.04 -13.54
CA ASN A 370 -17.44 -18.48 -13.64
C ASN A 370 -18.16 -19.01 -14.90
N HIS A 371 -18.13 -20.33 -15.12
CA HIS A 371 -18.85 -20.97 -16.25
C HIS A 371 -20.36 -20.69 -16.29
N ALA A 372 -20.99 -20.39 -15.16
CA ALA A 372 -22.44 -20.13 -15.08
C ALA A 372 -22.78 -18.67 -15.42
N GLY A 373 -21.77 -17.78 -15.53
CA GLY A 373 -21.95 -16.38 -15.86
C GLY A 373 -21.22 -15.44 -14.90
N LEU A 374 -21.73 -14.20 -14.81
CA LEU A 374 -21.20 -13.13 -13.99
C LEU A 374 -22.17 -12.82 -12.86
N GLN A 375 -21.66 -12.79 -11.64
CA GLN A 375 -22.35 -12.29 -10.45
C GLN A 375 -21.76 -10.94 -10.04
N CYS A 376 -22.56 -10.05 -9.47
CA CYS A 376 -22.17 -8.67 -9.15
C CYS A 376 -22.70 -8.27 -7.78
N HIS A 377 -21.84 -7.65 -6.99
CA HIS A 377 -22.16 -6.86 -5.81
C HIS A 377 -21.88 -5.39 -6.13
N GLY A 378 -22.81 -4.50 -5.84
CA GLY A 378 -22.78 -3.08 -6.23
C GLY A 378 -23.68 -2.81 -7.45
N ASP A 379 -23.92 -1.51 -7.70
CA ASP A 379 -24.89 -1.05 -8.71
C ASP A 379 -24.22 -0.81 -10.09
N VAL A 380 -23.64 -1.84 -10.66
CA VAL A 380 -23.00 -1.78 -11.98
C VAL A 380 -24.06 -1.99 -13.07
N PRO A 381 -24.16 -1.11 -14.09
CA PRO A 381 -25.12 -1.25 -15.19
C PRO A 381 -25.01 -2.60 -15.91
N VAL A 382 -26.15 -3.22 -16.24
CA VAL A 382 -26.19 -4.53 -16.90
C VAL A 382 -25.43 -4.51 -18.24
N ALA A 383 -25.52 -3.39 -18.98
CA ALA A 383 -24.81 -3.22 -20.26
C ALA A 383 -23.28 -3.25 -20.03
N LEU A 384 -22.77 -2.56 -19.01
CA LEU A 384 -21.34 -2.57 -18.69
C LEU A 384 -20.90 -3.98 -18.25
N ARG A 385 -21.67 -4.67 -17.39
CA ARG A 385 -21.35 -6.04 -16.96
C ARG A 385 -21.16 -7.00 -18.15
N ALA A 386 -22.07 -6.94 -19.13
CA ALA A 386 -22.01 -7.81 -20.31
C ALA A 386 -20.82 -7.49 -21.21
N GLN A 387 -20.51 -6.21 -21.40
CA GLN A 387 -19.38 -5.77 -22.23
C GLN A 387 -18.04 -6.05 -21.52
N LEU A 388 -17.95 -5.74 -20.22
CA LEU A 388 -16.75 -6.00 -19.42
C LEU A 388 -16.42 -7.51 -19.40
N LEU A 389 -17.43 -8.37 -19.27
CA LEU A 389 -17.23 -9.82 -19.33
C LEU A 389 -16.65 -10.24 -20.68
N ARG A 390 -17.21 -9.75 -21.79
CA ARG A 390 -16.70 -10.04 -23.15
C ARG A 390 -15.27 -9.55 -23.34
N TRP A 391 -14.98 -8.34 -22.87
CA TRP A 391 -13.65 -7.75 -22.95
C TRP A 391 -12.63 -8.55 -22.11
N LEU A 392 -12.95 -8.87 -20.85
CA LEU A 392 -12.09 -9.68 -19.98
C LEU A 392 -11.81 -11.08 -20.56
N MET A 393 -12.80 -11.68 -21.24
CA MET A 393 -12.63 -12.97 -21.90
C MET A 393 -11.75 -12.90 -23.14
N ALA A 394 -11.76 -11.77 -23.86
CA ALA A 394 -10.88 -11.52 -25.00
C ALA A 394 -9.43 -11.22 -24.59
N GLN A 395 -9.23 -10.71 -23.37
CA GLN A 395 -7.91 -10.54 -22.82
C GLN A 395 -7.37 -11.90 -22.36
N GLU A 396 -6.26 -12.33 -22.91
CA GLU A 396 -5.54 -13.48 -22.37
C GLU A 396 -4.92 -13.11 -21.02
N LEU A 397 -5.77 -12.99 -19.97
CA LEU A 397 -5.34 -12.70 -18.58
C LEU A 397 -4.33 -13.75 -18.03
N ALA A 398 -3.96 -14.74 -18.84
CA ALA A 398 -2.97 -15.73 -18.50
C ALA A 398 -1.52 -15.17 -18.39
N GLY A 399 -1.25 -14.02 -19.02
CA GLY A 399 0.08 -13.40 -19.05
C GLY A 399 0.33 -12.42 -17.89
N GLU A 400 -0.66 -11.60 -17.55
CA GLU A 400 -0.54 -10.61 -16.49
C GLU A 400 -1.12 -11.16 -15.18
N PRO A 401 -0.35 -11.12 -14.07
CA PRO A 401 -0.82 -11.63 -12.79
C PRO A 401 -2.00 -10.83 -12.22
N VAL A 402 -2.03 -9.53 -12.44
CA VAL A 402 -3.06 -8.59 -11.98
C VAL A 402 -3.24 -7.53 -13.05
N LEU A 403 -4.48 -7.32 -13.47
CA LEU A 403 -4.83 -6.23 -14.38
C LEU A 403 -5.31 -5.04 -13.55
N VAL A 404 -4.67 -3.88 -13.72
CA VAL A 404 -4.93 -2.70 -12.91
C VAL A 404 -4.96 -1.44 -13.78
N THR A 405 -5.97 -0.59 -13.55
CA THR A 405 -6.05 0.76 -14.11
C THR A 405 -6.90 1.68 -13.24
N SER A 406 -6.61 2.97 -13.28
CA SER A 406 -7.49 4.03 -12.77
C SER A 406 -8.31 4.69 -13.88
N SER A 407 -8.05 4.37 -15.16
CA SER A 407 -8.80 4.89 -16.31
C SER A 407 -9.17 3.74 -17.26
N LEU A 408 -10.34 3.16 -17.04
CA LEU A 408 -10.83 2.06 -17.86
C LEU A 408 -11.12 2.50 -19.30
N SER A 409 -11.46 3.78 -19.51
CA SER A 409 -11.65 4.37 -20.85
C SER A 409 -10.36 4.44 -21.67
N GLU A 410 -9.20 4.51 -21.03
CA GLU A 410 -7.89 4.48 -21.70
C GLU A 410 -7.45 3.02 -21.96
N LEU A 411 -7.66 2.11 -20.99
CA LEU A 411 -7.28 0.71 -21.10
C LEU A 411 -8.15 -0.05 -22.10
N ALA A 412 -9.45 0.23 -22.11
CA ALA A 412 -10.47 -0.45 -22.92
C ALA A 412 -11.38 0.58 -23.62
N PRO A 413 -10.88 1.25 -24.68
CA PRO A 413 -11.64 2.31 -25.38
C PRO A 413 -13.02 1.84 -25.91
N GLU A 414 -13.17 0.56 -26.22
CA GLU A 414 -14.41 -0.07 -26.66
C GLU A 414 -15.51 -0.11 -25.58
N LEU A 415 -15.15 0.05 -24.31
CA LEU A 415 -16.11 0.10 -23.20
C LEU A 415 -16.63 1.52 -22.93
N ARG A 416 -16.01 2.54 -23.52
CA ARG A 416 -16.23 3.97 -23.19
C ARG A 416 -17.72 4.36 -23.15
N GLU A 417 -18.51 3.92 -24.12
CA GLU A 417 -19.94 4.24 -24.20
C GLU A 417 -20.80 3.60 -23.09
N HIS A 418 -20.24 2.64 -22.35
CA HIS A 418 -20.95 1.84 -21.37
C HIS A 418 -20.45 2.09 -19.93
N LEU A 419 -19.40 2.91 -19.74
CA LEU A 419 -18.75 3.09 -18.44
C LEU A 419 -19.65 3.75 -17.40
N ASP A 420 -20.50 4.71 -17.81
CA ASP A 420 -21.50 5.38 -16.97
C ASP A 420 -20.96 5.74 -15.57
N GLY A 421 -19.81 6.44 -15.54
CA GLY A 421 -19.14 6.84 -14.31
C GLY A 421 -18.23 5.78 -13.65
N TRP A 422 -18.02 4.62 -14.26
CA TRP A 422 -17.05 3.63 -13.80
C TRP A 422 -15.68 3.85 -14.46
N ALA A 423 -14.61 3.93 -13.68
CA ALA A 423 -13.28 4.28 -14.18
C ALA A 423 -12.14 3.38 -13.70
N GLY A 424 -12.15 2.97 -12.44
CA GLY A 424 -11.09 2.12 -11.87
C GLY A 424 -11.37 0.63 -12.02
N LEU A 425 -10.33 -0.16 -12.32
CA LEU A 425 -10.42 -1.62 -12.38
C LEU A 425 -9.20 -2.26 -11.73
N LEU A 426 -9.44 -3.29 -10.92
CA LEU A 426 -8.43 -4.21 -10.38
C LEU A 426 -8.97 -5.64 -10.55
N ALA A 427 -8.34 -6.44 -11.40
CA ALA A 427 -8.85 -7.76 -11.75
C ALA A 427 -7.78 -8.85 -11.73
N ILE A 428 -8.20 -10.06 -11.33
CA ILE A 428 -7.40 -11.28 -11.38
C ILE A 428 -8.18 -12.42 -12.03
N SER A 429 -7.46 -13.27 -12.79
CA SER A 429 -7.97 -14.57 -13.20
C SER A 429 -7.33 -15.66 -12.35
N TYR A 430 -8.15 -16.42 -11.62
CA TYR A 430 -7.68 -17.51 -10.77
C TYR A 430 -7.90 -18.90 -11.39
N GLN A 431 -8.68 -18.97 -12.46
CA GLN A 431 -8.86 -20.18 -13.27
C GLN A 431 -9.11 -19.81 -14.75
N PRO A 432 -8.07 -19.52 -15.54
CA PRO A 432 -8.22 -19.01 -16.90
C PRO A 432 -9.01 -19.93 -17.82
N ARG A 433 -8.76 -21.25 -17.76
CA ARG A 433 -9.50 -22.25 -18.58
C ARG A 433 -11.00 -22.30 -18.27
N ALA A 434 -11.40 -21.90 -17.08
CA ALA A 434 -12.79 -21.86 -16.62
C ALA A 434 -13.38 -20.44 -16.68
N GLN A 435 -12.63 -19.47 -17.22
CA GLN A 435 -13.01 -18.06 -17.31
C GLN A 435 -13.41 -17.47 -15.95
N ALA A 436 -12.78 -17.96 -14.87
CA ALA A 436 -13.06 -17.53 -13.52
C ALA A 436 -12.15 -16.37 -13.13
N ALA A 437 -12.76 -15.23 -12.83
CA ALA A 437 -12.09 -14.01 -12.44
C ALA A 437 -12.79 -13.32 -11.28
N LEU A 438 -12.01 -12.55 -10.50
CA LEU A 438 -12.50 -11.59 -9.52
C LEU A 438 -12.11 -10.20 -10.02
N VAL A 439 -13.09 -9.31 -10.08
CA VAL A 439 -12.94 -7.95 -10.59
C VAL A 439 -13.50 -6.98 -9.57
N LEU A 440 -12.70 -5.98 -9.24
CA LEU A 440 -13.08 -4.84 -8.41
C LEU A 440 -13.18 -3.61 -9.30
N LEU A 441 -14.22 -2.81 -9.08
CA LEU A 441 -14.43 -1.56 -9.82
C LEU A 441 -14.52 -0.39 -8.85
N ARG A 442 -14.01 0.76 -9.30
CA ARG A 442 -14.19 2.07 -8.65
C ARG A 442 -14.92 3.02 -9.57
N CYS A 443 -15.79 3.81 -8.98
CA CYS A 443 -16.43 4.91 -9.68
C CYS A 443 -15.42 6.00 -10.03
N GLU A 444 -15.76 6.76 -11.06
CA GLU A 444 -15.05 7.98 -11.42
C GLU A 444 -15.10 8.96 -10.25
N GLN A 445 -13.94 9.53 -9.94
CA GLN A 445 -13.86 10.70 -9.08
C GLN A 445 -13.61 11.93 -9.94
N THR A 446 -14.59 12.79 -10.04
CA THR A 446 -14.39 14.11 -10.66
C THR A 446 -13.52 14.94 -9.73
N GLU A 447 -12.21 15.02 -10.02
CA GLU A 447 -11.27 15.86 -9.29
C GLU A 447 -11.20 17.24 -9.95
N THR A 448 -11.52 18.30 -9.20
CA THR A 448 -11.20 19.66 -9.60
C THR A 448 -9.83 20.00 -9.03
N ILE A 449 -8.85 20.11 -9.92
CA ILE A 449 -7.48 20.46 -9.55
C ILE A 449 -7.35 21.98 -9.66
N ASP A 450 -7.01 22.60 -8.55
CA ASP A 450 -6.66 24.02 -8.48
C ASP A 450 -5.15 24.17 -8.69
N TRP A 451 -4.73 24.38 -9.93
CA TRP A 451 -3.33 24.64 -10.26
C TRP A 451 -2.93 26.07 -9.92
N GLY A 452 -1.74 26.27 -9.39
CA GLY A 452 -1.17 27.59 -9.14
C GLY A 452 -0.99 28.43 -10.42
N HIS A 453 -0.90 27.76 -11.58
CA HIS A 453 -0.87 28.33 -12.91
C HIS A 453 -1.18 27.25 -13.97
N ASP A 454 -1.43 27.65 -15.22
CA ASP A 454 -1.67 26.71 -16.33
C ASP A 454 -0.47 25.78 -16.56
N PRO A 455 -0.58 24.46 -16.31
CA PRO A 455 0.53 23.53 -16.42
C PRO A 455 1.00 23.32 -17.88
N ALA A 456 0.18 23.66 -18.88
CA ALA A 456 0.50 23.52 -20.30
C ALA A 456 1.27 24.72 -20.89
N LYS A 457 1.29 25.86 -20.19
CA LYS A 457 1.99 27.08 -20.66
C LYS A 457 3.45 27.08 -20.22
N ALA A 458 4.23 26.18 -20.77
CA ALA A 458 5.63 26.04 -20.42
C ALA A 458 6.59 27.03 -21.13
N THR A 459 6.14 27.83 -22.11
CA THR A 459 7.07 28.57 -22.97
C THR A 459 6.60 29.99 -23.29
N VAL A 460 7.19 30.99 -22.63
CA VAL A 460 7.09 32.40 -23.02
C VAL A 460 8.49 32.92 -23.40
N VAL A 461 8.59 33.73 -24.45
CA VAL A 461 9.84 34.42 -24.82
C VAL A 461 10.06 35.59 -23.85
N GLY A 462 10.91 35.38 -22.83
CA GLY A 462 11.31 36.42 -21.90
C GLY A 462 12.49 37.28 -22.41
N PRO A 463 12.97 38.28 -21.62
CA PRO A 463 14.07 39.16 -22.00
C PRO A 463 15.39 38.44 -22.32
N LEU A 464 15.55 37.20 -21.91
CA LEU A 464 16.74 36.36 -22.09
C LEU A 464 16.51 35.23 -23.12
N GLY A 465 15.44 35.30 -23.96
CA GLY A 465 15.12 34.32 -24.98
C GLY A 465 13.95 33.39 -24.61
N PRO A 466 13.61 32.41 -25.47
CA PRO A 466 12.59 31.40 -25.15
C PRO A 466 13.09 30.55 -23.98
N ARG A 467 12.38 30.59 -22.86
CA ARG A 467 12.67 29.85 -21.64
C ARG A 467 11.38 29.53 -20.91
N LEU A 468 11.43 28.56 -20.02
CA LEU A 468 10.41 28.35 -19.00
C LEU A 468 10.31 29.66 -18.22
N THR A 469 9.43 30.53 -18.66
CA THR A 469 9.17 31.75 -17.92
C THR A 469 8.26 31.35 -16.77
N PRO A 470 8.70 31.58 -15.52
CA PRO A 470 7.80 31.45 -14.39
C PRO A 470 6.52 32.21 -14.68
N PRO A 471 5.36 31.71 -14.30
CA PRO A 471 4.09 32.40 -14.55
C PRO A 471 4.19 33.83 -14.02
N GLY A 472 3.75 34.78 -14.84
CA GLY A 472 3.80 36.22 -14.50
C GLY A 472 2.87 36.62 -13.35
N SER A 473 2.00 35.72 -12.93
CA SER A 473 1.16 35.79 -11.74
C SER A 473 0.60 34.41 -11.44
N PHE A 474 0.42 34.05 -10.18
CA PHE A 474 -0.43 32.93 -9.80
C PHE A 474 -1.88 33.33 -10.05
N GLN A 475 -2.43 32.82 -11.13
CA GLN A 475 -3.86 32.83 -11.39
C GLN A 475 -4.35 31.41 -11.29
N LEU A 476 -5.25 31.16 -10.36
CA LEU A 476 -5.89 29.87 -10.18
C LEU A 476 -6.41 29.35 -11.50
N TRP A 477 -5.82 28.25 -11.99
CA TRP A 477 -6.28 27.55 -13.18
C TRP A 477 -6.96 26.25 -12.75
N ARG A 478 -8.23 26.10 -13.12
CA ARG A 478 -9.02 24.94 -12.73
C ARG A 478 -9.05 23.92 -13.85
N GLU A 479 -8.58 22.74 -13.53
CA GLU A 479 -8.71 21.57 -14.36
C GLU A 479 -9.72 20.61 -13.76
N THR A 480 -10.72 20.21 -14.54
CA THR A 480 -11.63 19.14 -14.14
C THR A 480 -11.18 17.86 -14.82
N VAL A 481 -10.63 16.95 -14.06
CA VAL A 481 -10.25 15.62 -14.52
C VAL A 481 -11.45 14.70 -14.39
N GLN A 482 -11.86 14.10 -15.52
CA GLN A 482 -12.96 13.14 -15.62
C GLN A 482 -12.44 11.81 -16.18
N GLY A 483 -13.20 10.73 -15.99
CA GLY A 483 -12.87 9.40 -16.51
C GLY A 483 -11.77 8.69 -15.72
N ARG A 484 -11.43 9.16 -14.52
CA ARG A 484 -10.44 8.53 -13.63
C ARG A 484 -11.01 8.25 -12.25
N ALA A 485 -10.64 7.12 -11.70
CA ALA A 485 -10.89 6.76 -10.29
C ALA A 485 -9.62 7.00 -9.46
N GLU A 486 -9.77 6.95 -8.14
CA GLU A 486 -8.63 6.90 -7.23
C GLU A 486 -7.71 5.73 -7.59
N PRO A 487 -6.39 5.95 -7.75
CA PRO A 487 -5.46 4.88 -8.10
C PRO A 487 -5.43 3.78 -7.04
N TRP A 488 -5.27 2.52 -7.48
CA TRP A 488 -5.06 1.39 -6.60
C TRP A 488 -3.67 1.48 -5.95
N THR A 489 -3.59 1.27 -4.63
CA THR A 489 -2.31 1.28 -3.92
C THR A 489 -1.45 0.06 -4.30
N ALA A 490 -0.13 0.19 -4.17
CA ALA A 490 0.78 -0.94 -4.39
C ALA A 490 0.45 -2.12 -3.46
N THR A 491 0.01 -1.84 -2.23
CA THR A 491 -0.43 -2.82 -1.22
C THR A 491 -1.67 -3.58 -1.70
N GLN A 492 -2.68 -2.89 -2.24
CA GLN A 492 -3.89 -3.49 -2.79
C GLN A 492 -3.58 -4.41 -3.98
N VAL A 493 -2.74 -3.94 -4.92
CA VAL A 493 -2.33 -4.72 -6.09
C VAL A 493 -1.55 -5.97 -5.67
N ALA A 494 -0.62 -5.85 -4.72
CA ALA A 494 0.14 -6.98 -4.18
C ALA A 494 -0.76 -7.99 -3.48
N ALA A 495 -1.70 -7.52 -2.64
CA ALA A 495 -2.67 -8.38 -1.95
C ALA A 495 -3.56 -9.16 -2.92
N MET A 496 -4.03 -8.51 -4.00
CA MET A 496 -4.80 -9.16 -5.06
C MET A 496 -3.98 -10.22 -5.80
N GLY A 497 -2.69 -9.94 -6.08
CA GLY A 497 -1.77 -10.91 -6.68
C GLY A 497 -1.53 -12.14 -5.80
N GLN A 498 -1.39 -11.96 -4.49
CA GLN A 498 -1.27 -13.05 -3.53
C GLN A 498 -2.54 -13.89 -3.46
N LEU A 499 -3.72 -13.23 -3.41
CA LEU A 499 -5.02 -13.92 -3.43
C LEU A 499 -5.17 -14.76 -4.69
N ARG A 500 -4.80 -14.23 -5.86
CA ARG A 500 -4.78 -14.98 -7.13
C ARG A 500 -3.93 -16.24 -7.04
N ALA A 501 -2.71 -16.12 -6.57
CA ALA A 501 -1.78 -17.23 -6.47
C ALA A 501 -2.35 -18.36 -5.59
N ASP A 502 -2.93 -18.02 -4.46
CA ASP A 502 -3.51 -18.99 -3.53
C ASP A 502 -4.79 -19.65 -4.09
N LEU A 503 -5.71 -18.85 -4.66
CA LEU A 503 -6.90 -19.37 -5.31
C LEU A 503 -6.55 -20.33 -6.46
N SER A 504 -5.58 -19.94 -7.31
CA SER A 504 -5.10 -20.78 -8.41
C SER A 504 -4.50 -22.09 -7.90
N ARG A 505 -3.73 -22.06 -6.81
CA ARG A 505 -3.16 -23.25 -6.17
C ARG A 505 -4.23 -24.19 -5.67
N ILE A 506 -5.26 -23.68 -4.98
CA ILE A 506 -6.40 -24.50 -4.49
C ILE A 506 -7.12 -25.16 -5.66
N VAL A 507 -7.41 -24.40 -6.72
CA VAL A 507 -8.10 -24.90 -7.92
C VAL A 507 -7.29 -26.00 -8.60
N VAL A 508 -5.98 -25.81 -8.80
CA VAL A 508 -5.09 -26.80 -9.42
C VAL A 508 -4.98 -28.06 -8.58
N THR A 509 -4.81 -27.92 -7.26
CA THR A 509 -4.72 -29.07 -6.34
C THR A 509 -6.00 -29.88 -6.37
N ARG A 510 -7.17 -29.23 -6.39
CA ARG A 510 -8.48 -29.92 -6.50
C ARG A 510 -8.65 -30.62 -7.84
N ALA A 511 -8.27 -29.98 -8.95
CA ALA A 511 -8.34 -30.59 -10.26
C ALA A 511 -7.49 -31.87 -10.32
N ALA A 512 -6.27 -31.81 -9.80
CA ALA A 512 -5.38 -32.98 -9.72
C ALA A 512 -5.95 -34.09 -8.82
N GLU A 513 -6.61 -33.74 -7.73
CA GLU A 513 -7.30 -34.72 -6.86
C GLU A 513 -8.47 -35.38 -7.55
N LEU A 514 -9.31 -34.61 -8.27
CA LEU A 514 -10.41 -35.10 -9.08
C LEU A 514 -9.94 -36.08 -10.17
N GLU A 515 -8.84 -35.74 -10.85
CA GLU A 515 -8.27 -36.64 -11.88
C GLU A 515 -7.71 -37.93 -11.27
N ARG A 516 -7.07 -37.87 -10.11
CA ARG A 516 -6.63 -39.06 -9.38
C ARG A 516 -7.81 -39.95 -9.00
N GLN A 517 -8.92 -39.37 -8.53
CA GLN A 517 -10.13 -40.09 -8.19
C GLN A 517 -10.80 -40.73 -9.42
N ARG A 518 -10.87 -40.02 -10.54
CA ARG A 518 -11.36 -40.56 -11.83
C ARG A 518 -10.50 -41.73 -12.31
N ALA A 519 -9.18 -41.59 -12.22
CA ALA A 519 -8.26 -42.64 -12.61
C ALA A 519 -8.40 -43.90 -11.72
N ALA A 520 -8.61 -43.74 -10.40
CA ALA A 520 -8.84 -44.83 -9.48
C ALA A 520 -10.16 -45.56 -9.78
N VAL A 521 -11.25 -44.83 -10.06
CA VAL A 521 -12.54 -45.42 -10.48
C VAL A 521 -12.40 -46.17 -11.81
N ALA A 522 -11.72 -45.56 -12.80
CA ALA A 522 -11.49 -46.20 -14.10
C ALA A 522 -10.65 -47.48 -13.97
N SER A 523 -9.62 -47.51 -13.12
CA SER A 523 -8.77 -48.66 -12.83
C SER A 523 -9.57 -49.80 -12.18
N VAL A 524 -10.49 -49.48 -11.27
CA VAL A 524 -11.39 -50.47 -10.66
C VAL A 524 -12.35 -51.07 -11.71
N LEU A 525 -12.89 -50.25 -12.60
CA LEU A 525 -13.76 -50.71 -13.69
C LEU A 525 -13.00 -51.59 -14.70
N ASP A 526 -11.77 -51.25 -15.09
CA ASP A 526 -10.95 -52.02 -16.02
C ASP A 526 -10.49 -53.38 -15.44
N SER A 527 -10.18 -53.42 -14.14
CA SER A 527 -9.76 -54.66 -13.47
C SER A 527 -10.90 -55.67 -13.37
N HIS A 528 -12.14 -55.22 -13.27
CA HIS A 528 -13.32 -56.11 -13.17
C HIS A 528 -13.90 -56.53 -14.54
N GLY A 529 -13.59 -55.78 -15.61
CA GLY A 529 -14.00 -56.15 -16.98
C GLY A 529 -13.26 -57.34 -17.58
N ARG A 530 -12.14 -57.76 -16.99
CA ARG A 530 -11.28 -58.83 -17.53
C ARG A 530 -11.56 -60.24 -16.95
N ASP A 531 -12.21 -60.34 -15.78
CA ASP A 531 -12.33 -61.68 -15.10
C ASP A 531 -13.70 -62.38 -15.21
N GLY A 532 -14.66 -61.84 -15.91
CA GLY A 532 -15.90 -62.54 -16.29
C GLY A 532 -16.76 -63.16 -15.16
N ARG A 533 -16.52 -62.82 -13.87
CA ARG A 533 -17.29 -63.28 -12.72
C ARG A 533 -18.17 -62.16 -12.18
N MET A 534 -19.46 -62.19 -12.51
CA MET A 534 -20.47 -61.35 -11.86
C MET A 534 -21.50 -62.25 -11.22
N PRO A 535 -21.80 -62.18 -9.92
CA PRO A 535 -22.98 -61.40 -9.49
C PRO A 535 -22.87 -60.64 -8.15
N GLU A 536 -21.88 -60.82 -7.32
CA GLU A 536 -21.81 -60.10 -6.02
C GLU A 536 -21.20 -58.70 -6.09
N ASP A 537 -20.35 -58.44 -7.06
CA ASP A 537 -19.66 -57.15 -7.22
C ASP A 537 -20.44 -56.10 -8.02
N ALA A 538 -21.47 -56.46 -8.79
CA ALA A 538 -22.27 -55.53 -9.59
C ALA A 538 -22.96 -54.46 -8.74
N GLY A 539 -23.49 -54.84 -7.61
CA GLY A 539 -24.12 -53.94 -6.67
C GLY A 539 -23.14 -52.99 -5.96
N ARG A 540 -21.87 -53.42 -5.85
CA ARG A 540 -20.78 -52.61 -5.29
C ARG A 540 -20.28 -51.55 -6.31
N ILE A 541 -20.12 -51.97 -7.56
CA ILE A 541 -19.75 -51.09 -8.67
C ILE A 541 -20.85 -50.05 -8.95
N GLU A 542 -22.10 -50.45 -8.95
CA GLU A 542 -23.24 -49.55 -9.13
C GLU A 542 -23.30 -48.50 -8.01
N ARG A 543 -23.05 -48.86 -6.76
CA ARG A 543 -22.95 -47.96 -5.63
C ARG A 543 -21.77 -46.98 -5.78
N LEU A 544 -20.59 -47.45 -6.18
CA LEU A 544 -19.40 -46.61 -6.41
C LEU A 544 -19.62 -45.61 -7.56
N LEU A 545 -20.24 -46.04 -8.65
CA LEU A 545 -20.61 -45.19 -9.78
C LEU A 545 -21.63 -44.14 -9.38
N ARG A 546 -22.67 -44.54 -8.63
CA ARG A 546 -23.68 -43.62 -8.12
C ARG A 546 -23.09 -42.60 -7.17
N GLN A 547 -22.24 -43.02 -6.24
CA GLN A 547 -21.51 -42.12 -5.31
C GLN A 547 -20.55 -41.18 -6.06
N GLY A 548 -19.84 -41.66 -7.09
CA GLY A 548 -18.94 -40.82 -7.91
C GLY A 548 -19.69 -39.79 -8.76
N LEU A 549 -20.84 -40.16 -9.32
CA LEU A 549 -21.72 -39.24 -10.05
C LEU A 549 -22.37 -38.23 -9.12
N GLU A 550 -22.80 -38.62 -7.93
CA GLU A 550 -23.35 -37.73 -6.92
C GLU A 550 -22.32 -36.75 -6.40
N LEU A 551 -21.09 -37.18 -6.18
CA LEU A 551 -19.97 -36.30 -5.88
C LEU A 551 -19.73 -35.24 -6.96
N GLY A 552 -19.83 -35.64 -8.23
CA GLY A 552 -19.73 -34.74 -9.37
C GLY A 552 -20.84 -33.68 -9.38
N LEU A 553 -22.06 -34.07 -9.06
CA LEU A 553 -23.22 -33.16 -9.00
C LEU A 553 -23.16 -32.23 -7.77
N LEU A 554 -22.78 -32.76 -6.60
CA LEU A 554 -22.59 -32.02 -5.37
C LEU A 554 -21.50 -30.94 -5.53
N ARG A 555 -20.39 -31.31 -6.15
CA ARG A 555 -19.27 -30.38 -6.40
C ARG A 555 -19.57 -29.33 -7.46
N GLN A 556 -20.54 -29.55 -8.33
CA GLN A 556 -20.99 -28.58 -9.34
C GLN A 556 -22.09 -27.63 -8.81
N GLY A 557 -22.51 -27.78 -7.55
CA GLY A 557 -23.67 -27.04 -7.01
C GLY A 557 -24.96 -27.31 -7.73
N ARG A 558 -25.06 -28.46 -8.43
CA ARG A 558 -26.21 -28.87 -9.25
C ARG A 558 -27.14 -29.84 -8.57
N MET A 559 -27.07 -30.01 -7.24
CA MET A 559 -28.06 -30.79 -6.52
C MET A 559 -29.37 -30.00 -6.47
N ALA A 560 -30.25 -30.28 -7.39
CA ALA A 560 -31.64 -29.85 -7.30
C ALA A 560 -32.34 -30.68 -6.23
N LEU A 561 -32.83 -30.02 -5.16
CA LEU A 561 -33.63 -30.69 -4.14
C LEU A 561 -35.11 -30.70 -4.57
N ALA A 562 -35.74 -31.87 -4.48
CA ALA A 562 -37.21 -31.99 -4.55
C ALA A 562 -37.77 -31.59 -3.18
N ARG A 563 -38.20 -30.35 -3.04
CA ARG A 563 -38.71 -29.79 -1.77
C ARG A 563 -40.14 -30.23 -1.54
N GLU A 564 -40.34 -31.17 -0.65
CA GLU A 564 -41.66 -31.70 -0.27
C GLU A 564 -41.90 -31.54 1.23
N PRO A 565 -43.15 -31.35 1.67
CA PRO A 565 -43.48 -31.44 3.08
C PRO A 565 -43.24 -32.88 3.56
N LEU A 566 -42.54 -33.06 4.66
CA LEU A 566 -42.24 -34.38 5.23
C LEU A 566 -42.28 -34.34 6.76
N ASP A 567 -42.51 -35.49 7.34
CA ASP A 567 -42.30 -35.72 8.77
C ASP A 567 -40.93 -36.36 8.98
N VAL A 568 -40.00 -35.56 9.53
CA VAL A 568 -38.62 -35.99 9.76
C VAL A 568 -38.56 -37.19 10.72
N ALA A 569 -39.40 -37.21 11.76
CA ALA A 569 -39.44 -38.30 12.72
C ALA A 569 -39.93 -39.61 12.10
N ALA A 570 -40.94 -39.53 11.22
CA ALA A 570 -41.42 -40.69 10.49
C ALA A 570 -40.37 -41.25 9.51
N LEU A 571 -39.63 -40.36 8.82
CA LEU A 571 -38.55 -40.76 7.92
C LEU A 571 -37.40 -41.45 8.71
N VAL A 572 -37.02 -40.92 9.87
CA VAL A 572 -35.97 -41.52 10.73
C VAL A 572 -36.43 -42.92 11.17
N ALA A 573 -37.67 -43.10 11.58
CA ALA A 573 -38.20 -44.41 11.98
C ALA A 573 -38.17 -45.43 10.82
N GLU A 574 -38.62 -45.06 9.63
CA GLU A 574 -38.55 -45.89 8.44
C GLU A 574 -37.13 -46.35 8.11
N ARG A 575 -36.17 -45.40 8.13
CA ARG A 575 -34.76 -45.73 7.85
C ARG A 575 -34.13 -46.58 8.92
N LEU A 576 -34.50 -46.39 10.18
CA LEU A 576 -34.04 -47.21 11.28
C LEU A 576 -34.48 -48.66 11.11
N GLU A 577 -35.77 -48.91 10.82
CA GLU A 577 -36.28 -50.28 10.54
C GLU A 577 -35.55 -50.92 9.35
N ALA A 578 -35.26 -50.15 8.31
CA ALA A 578 -34.49 -50.63 7.16
C ALA A 578 -33.02 -50.98 7.56
N ALA A 579 -32.37 -50.19 8.40
CA ALA A 579 -31.02 -50.45 8.92
C ALA A 579 -30.99 -51.71 9.81
N GLN A 580 -31.98 -51.89 10.67
CA GLN A 580 -32.11 -53.11 11.51
C GLN A 580 -32.24 -54.38 10.68
N ARG A 581 -32.99 -54.34 9.55
CA ARG A 581 -33.07 -55.46 8.61
C ARG A 581 -31.75 -55.76 7.89
N ARG A 582 -30.97 -54.70 7.55
CA ARG A 582 -29.70 -54.86 6.85
C ARG A 582 -28.59 -55.45 7.72
N HIS A 583 -28.57 -55.07 8.98
CA HIS A 583 -27.47 -55.39 9.91
C HIS A 583 -27.82 -56.47 10.94
N GLY A 584 -28.82 -57.33 10.66
CA GLY A 584 -29.06 -58.55 11.43
C GLY A 584 -29.57 -58.34 12.86
N GLY A 585 -30.38 -57.31 13.11
CA GLY A 585 -31.05 -57.14 14.40
C GLY A 585 -30.26 -56.28 15.40
N ILE A 586 -29.55 -55.21 14.92
CA ILE A 586 -28.97 -54.21 15.78
C ILE A 586 -30.03 -53.67 16.73
N ALA A 587 -29.79 -53.79 18.06
CA ALA A 587 -30.59 -53.12 19.06
C ALA A 587 -30.44 -51.59 18.87
N ALA A 588 -31.52 -50.92 18.58
CA ALA A 588 -31.50 -49.46 18.48
C ALA A 588 -32.69 -48.92 19.29
N PHE A 589 -32.41 -47.91 20.09
CA PHE A 589 -33.38 -47.22 20.91
C PHE A 589 -33.62 -45.83 20.38
N LEU A 590 -34.87 -45.49 20.16
CA LEU A 590 -35.30 -44.11 20.02
C LEU A 590 -35.46 -43.52 21.43
N GLU A 591 -34.51 -42.72 21.85
CA GLU A 591 -34.58 -42.09 23.16
C GLU A 591 -35.33 -40.76 23.11
N ARG A 592 -36.28 -40.63 24.01
CA ARG A 592 -36.97 -39.38 24.33
C ARG A 592 -36.74 -39.03 25.78
N PRO A 593 -36.54 -37.78 26.10
CA PRO A 593 -36.61 -37.36 27.48
C PRO A 593 -38.04 -37.58 27.99
N GLY A 594 -38.28 -38.67 28.72
CA GLY A 594 -39.40 -38.79 29.63
C GLY A 594 -40.63 -39.65 29.32
N LYS A 595 -40.79 -40.35 28.19
CA LYS A 595 -41.93 -41.31 27.96
C LYS A 595 -41.71 -42.25 26.79
N ALA A 596 -42.46 -43.38 26.80
CA ALA A 596 -42.49 -44.45 25.80
C ALA A 596 -42.64 -43.96 24.34
N PRO A 597 -42.21 -44.75 23.33
CA PRO A 597 -42.06 -44.31 21.94
C PRO A 597 -43.38 -43.95 21.27
N GLN A 598 -43.79 -42.71 21.39
CA GLN A 598 -44.82 -42.13 20.53
C GLN A 598 -44.14 -41.05 19.68
N PHE A 599 -44.07 -41.29 18.38
CA PHE A 599 -43.56 -40.35 17.41
C PHE A 599 -44.42 -39.08 17.45
N THR A 600 -43.87 -38.02 17.97
CA THR A 600 -44.43 -36.71 17.72
C THR A 600 -43.89 -36.26 16.37
N ALA A 601 -44.79 -36.01 15.43
CA ALA A 601 -44.43 -35.52 14.12
C ALA A 601 -43.50 -34.28 14.24
N VAL A 602 -42.41 -34.30 13.49
CA VAL A 602 -41.51 -33.17 13.30
C VAL A 602 -41.70 -32.70 11.86
N PRO A 603 -42.69 -31.80 11.64
CA PRO A 603 -42.98 -31.33 10.28
C PRO A 603 -41.82 -30.48 9.76
N GLY A 604 -41.37 -30.77 8.56
CA GLY A 604 -40.30 -30.06 7.88
C GLY A 604 -40.54 -30.01 6.37
N GLN A 605 -39.67 -29.34 5.67
CA GLN A 605 -39.59 -29.33 4.20
C GLN A 605 -38.22 -29.86 3.77
N GLY A 606 -38.19 -30.75 2.80
CA GLY A 606 -36.93 -31.29 2.31
C GLY A 606 -37.10 -32.25 1.17
N ASP A 607 -36.00 -32.81 0.69
CA ASP A 607 -35.99 -33.89 -0.29
C ASP A 607 -35.94 -35.22 0.45
N PRO A 608 -37.07 -36.01 0.45
CA PRO A 608 -37.13 -37.23 1.23
C PRO A 608 -36.10 -38.27 0.81
N ALA A 609 -35.78 -38.37 -0.48
CA ALA A 609 -34.80 -39.33 -0.99
C ALA A 609 -33.37 -38.97 -0.54
N ARG A 610 -33.01 -37.69 -0.53
CA ARG A 610 -31.69 -37.21 -0.06
C ARG A 610 -31.57 -37.34 1.45
N LEU A 611 -32.59 -36.98 2.20
CA LEU A 611 -32.59 -37.15 3.66
C LEU A 611 -32.54 -38.63 4.06
N ALA A 612 -33.27 -39.53 3.33
CA ALA A 612 -33.13 -40.96 3.51
C ALA A 612 -31.69 -41.43 3.28
N GLN A 613 -31.02 -40.94 2.24
CA GLN A 613 -29.60 -41.23 1.96
C GLN A 613 -28.66 -40.75 3.09
N LEU A 614 -28.88 -39.56 3.63
CA LEU A 614 -28.12 -39.01 4.77
C LEU A 614 -28.31 -39.96 5.97
N LEU A 615 -29.54 -40.31 6.31
CA LEU A 615 -29.84 -41.19 7.43
C LEU A 615 -29.24 -42.58 7.25
N ASP A 616 -29.40 -43.20 6.06
CA ASP A 616 -28.79 -44.50 5.78
C ASP A 616 -27.28 -44.49 5.99
N ASN A 617 -26.57 -43.46 5.51
CA ASN A 617 -25.14 -43.33 5.70
C ASN A 617 -24.73 -43.14 7.18
N LEU A 618 -25.50 -42.38 7.97
CA LEU A 618 -25.22 -42.20 9.40
C LEU A 618 -25.46 -43.47 10.19
N LEU A 619 -26.58 -44.18 9.91
CA LEU A 619 -26.94 -45.43 10.57
C LEU A 619 -25.97 -46.56 10.21
N ASP A 620 -25.58 -46.68 8.94
CA ASP A 620 -24.62 -47.69 8.48
C ASP A 620 -23.22 -47.41 9.11
N ASN A 621 -22.79 -46.16 9.22
CA ASN A 621 -21.55 -45.79 9.92
C ASN A 621 -21.60 -46.13 11.41
N ALA A 622 -22.68 -45.79 12.09
CA ALA A 622 -22.86 -46.08 13.50
C ALA A 622 -22.89 -47.60 13.79
N ALA A 623 -23.53 -48.37 12.88
CA ALA A 623 -23.55 -49.83 12.96
C ALA A 623 -22.18 -50.48 12.72
N GLN A 624 -21.41 -49.93 11.79
CA GLN A 624 -20.09 -50.47 11.41
C GLN A 624 -19.00 -50.16 12.43
N HIS A 625 -19.05 -48.98 13.05
CA HIS A 625 -18.01 -48.48 13.95
C HIS A 625 -18.39 -48.59 15.43
N GLY A 626 -19.64 -48.91 15.75
CA GLY A 626 -20.10 -49.12 17.09
C GLY A 626 -19.56 -50.43 17.70
N ALA A 627 -19.54 -50.51 19.03
CA ALA A 627 -19.13 -51.71 19.76
C ALA A 627 -20.11 -52.86 19.47
N VAL A 628 -19.56 -54.06 19.19
CA VAL A 628 -20.35 -55.23 18.80
C VAL A 628 -21.27 -55.63 19.96
N GLY A 629 -22.57 -55.72 19.68
CA GLY A 629 -23.60 -56.11 20.65
C GLY A 629 -24.18 -54.96 21.46
N GLU A 630 -23.67 -53.75 21.26
CA GLU A 630 -24.21 -52.54 21.91
C GLU A 630 -25.30 -51.88 21.04
N ALA A 631 -26.20 -51.15 21.69
CA ALA A 631 -27.34 -50.52 21.02
C ALA A 631 -26.97 -49.15 20.43
N LEU A 632 -27.51 -48.82 19.27
CA LEU A 632 -27.49 -47.44 18.74
C LEU A 632 -28.56 -46.61 19.45
N VAL A 633 -28.21 -45.37 19.79
CA VAL A 633 -29.15 -44.41 20.37
C VAL A 633 -29.46 -43.35 19.31
N ILE A 634 -30.74 -43.17 19.00
CA ILE A 634 -31.18 -42.17 18.03
C ILE A 634 -32.16 -41.23 18.71
N ARG A 635 -31.88 -39.93 18.60
CA ARG A 635 -32.74 -38.88 19.14
C ARG A 635 -33.20 -37.96 18.03
N VAL A 636 -34.52 -37.64 18.03
CA VAL A 636 -35.10 -36.67 17.10
C VAL A 636 -35.92 -35.68 17.90
N GLU A 637 -35.56 -34.43 17.81
CA GLU A 637 -36.28 -33.35 18.52
C GLU A 637 -36.36 -32.07 17.69
N THR A 638 -37.24 -31.18 18.11
CA THR A 638 -37.30 -29.84 17.57
C THR A 638 -36.60 -28.87 18.55
N GLN A 639 -35.58 -28.21 18.10
CA GLN A 639 -34.93 -27.13 18.83
C GLN A 639 -35.06 -25.84 18.02
N ASP A 640 -35.74 -24.83 18.60
CA ASP A 640 -36.04 -23.56 17.92
C ASP A 640 -36.74 -23.80 16.56
N ALA A 641 -36.06 -23.39 15.47
CA ALA A 641 -36.57 -23.54 14.10
C ALA A 641 -35.93 -24.75 13.36
N PHE A 642 -35.29 -25.68 14.09
CA PHE A 642 -34.58 -26.83 13.50
C PHE A 642 -35.10 -28.15 13.98
N ALA A 643 -35.16 -29.14 13.07
CA ALA A 643 -35.17 -30.56 13.41
C ALA A 643 -33.75 -31.00 13.74
N VAL A 644 -33.51 -31.53 14.92
CA VAL A 644 -32.22 -32.04 15.35
C VAL A 644 -32.30 -33.56 15.39
N ILE A 645 -31.42 -34.23 14.66
CA ILE A 645 -31.31 -35.69 14.58
C ILE A 645 -29.92 -36.06 15.14
N GLU A 646 -29.86 -36.82 16.20
CA GLU A 646 -28.66 -37.37 16.79
C GLU A 646 -28.61 -38.87 16.57
N VAL A 647 -27.47 -39.35 16.07
CA VAL A 647 -27.16 -40.78 15.94
C VAL A 647 -25.89 -41.03 16.76
N SER A 648 -26.05 -41.81 17.83
CA SER A 648 -24.99 -42.09 18.79
C SER A 648 -24.69 -43.60 18.84
N ASN A 649 -23.41 -43.94 18.92
CA ASN A 649 -22.93 -45.30 19.14
C ASN A 649 -21.77 -45.30 20.16
N ILE A 650 -21.61 -46.42 20.87
CA ILE A 650 -20.51 -46.65 21.79
C ILE A 650 -19.26 -46.95 20.94
N SER A 651 -18.25 -46.05 21.04
CA SER A 651 -16.99 -46.21 20.33
C SER A 651 -15.92 -45.34 20.99
N PRO A 652 -14.61 -45.69 20.91
CA PRO A 652 -13.55 -44.78 21.28
C PRO A 652 -13.63 -43.45 20.54
N PRO A 653 -13.10 -42.36 21.13
CA PRO A 653 -13.08 -41.06 20.47
C PRO A 653 -12.30 -41.12 19.16
N ILE A 654 -12.73 -40.38 18.16
CA ILE A 654 -12.03 -40.25 16.89
C ILE A 654 -10.76 -39.38 17.14
N ASP A 655 -9.64 -39.80 16.55
CA ASP A 655 -8.37 -39.04 16.66
C ASP A 655 -8.58 -37.54 16.34
N PRO A 656 -8.15 -36.61 17.17
CA PRO A 656 -8.31 -35.17 16.94
C PRO A 656 -7.79 -34.69 15.57
N GLN A 657 -6.75 -35.34 15.03
CA GLN A 657 -6.24 -35.03 13.69
C GLN A 657 -7.20 -35.48 12.58
N LEU A 658 -7.99 -36.52 12.83
CA LEU A 658 -9.03 -36.99 11.90
C LEU A 658 -10.32 -36.19 12.06
N VAL A 659 -10.67 -35.73 13.25
CA VAL A 659 -11.86 -34.91 13.52
C VAL A 659 -11.88 -33.68 12.63
N ALA A 660 -10.72 -32.96 12.53
CA ALA A 660 -10.58 -31.77 11.69
C ALA A 660 -10.82 -32.06 10.20
N ARG A 661 -10.79 -33.32 9.78
CA ARG A 661 -10.95 -33.78 8.39
C ARG A 661 -12.09 -34.75 8.18
N LEU A 662 -12.91 -34.99 9.21
CA LEU A 662 -13.92 -36.04 9.26
C LEU A 662 -14.94 -35.94 8.12
N PHE A 663 -15.29 -34.73 7.73
CA PHE A 663 -16.23 -34.45 6.67
C PHE A 663 -15.54 -34.19 5.31
N ASN A 664 -14.22 -34.42 5.20
CA ASN A 664 -13.53 -34.35 3.92
C ASN A 664 -13.67 -35.67 3.14
N PRO A 665 -13.75 -35.62 1.80
CA PRO A 665 -13.82 -36.84 1.01
C PRO A 665 -12.52 -37.65 1.14
N LEU A 666 -12.62 -38.97 1.17
CA LEU A 666 -11.50 -39.93 1.24
C LEU A 666 -10.77 -40.04 2.58
N VAL A 667 -11.33 -39.58 3.67
CA VAL A 667 -10.77 -39.80 5.01
C VAL A 667 -11.33 -41.11 5.57
N SER A 668 -10.51 -42.15 5.66
CA SER A 668 -10.83 -43.42 6.31
C SER A 668 -9.85 -43.70 7.46
N ALA A 669 -10.32 -44.14 8.59
CA ALA A 669 -9.50 -44.48 9.76
C ALA A 669 -8.73 -45.80 9.62
N ALA A 670 -9.02 -46.62 8.61
CA ALA A 670 -8.44 -47.96 8.41
C ALA A 670 -7.38 -47.92 7.29
N ALA A 671 -6.09 -47.81 7.67
CA ALA A 671 -4.99 -48.08 6.79
C ALA A 671 -4.75 -49.61 6.75
N GLY A 672 -5.15 -50.26 5.69
CA GLY A 672 -4.71 -51.62 5.38
C GLY A 672 -5.68 -52.65 4.86
N ASP A 673 -6.98 -52.37 4.79
CA ASP A 673 -7.95 -53.35 4.29
C ASP A 673 -8.62 -52.87 2.97
N ALA A 674 -8.39 -53.62 1.87
CA ALA A 674 -8.95 -53.28 0.55
C ALA A 674 -10.50 -53.38 0.49
N SER A 675 -11.13 -53.79 1.60
CA SER A 675 -12.57 -53.85 1.80
C SER A 675 -13.18 -52.62 2.49
N ALA A 676 -12.30 -51.65 2.97
CA ALA A 676 -12.76 -50.49 3.67
C ALA A 676 -13.45 -49.47 2.74
N TRP A 677 -14.59 -49.02 3.12
CA TRP A 677 -15.43 -48.03 2.46
C TRP A 677 -14.59 -46.77 2.11
N LEU A 678 -14.81 -46.25 0.93
CA LEU A 678 -14.05 -45.13 0.35
C LEU A 678 -14.12 -43.77 1.11
N GLY A 679 -14.58 -43.73 2.36
CA GLY A 679 -14.59 -42.52 3.20
C GLY A 679 -15.46 -41.35 2.70
N TYR A 680 -16.47 -41.63 1.88
CA TYR A 680 -17.36 -40.60 1.31
C TYR A 680 -18.66 -40.38 2.09
N GLY A 681 -19.07 -41.32 2.95
CA GLY A 681 -20.40 -41.32 3.60
C GLY A 681 -20.67 -40.02 4.37
N LEU A 682 -19.76 -39.61 5.24
CA LEU A 682 -19.92 -38.41 6.06
C LEU A 682 -19.83 -37.11 5.24
N TYR A 683 -19.01 -37.09 4.20
CA TYR A 683 -18.97 -35.95 3.27
C TYR A 683 -20.29 -35.74 2.54
N VAL A 684 -20.92 -36.85 2.06
CA VAL A 684 -22.26 -36.83 1.42
C VAL A 684 -23.31 -36.36 2.43
N CYS A 685 -23.27 -36.85 3.68
CA CYS A 685 -24.16 -36.42 4.75
C CYS A 685 -24.08 -34.90 4.99
N GLN A 686 -22.86 -34.36 5.12
CA GLN A 686 -22.68 -32.93 5.30
C GLN A 686 -23.16 -32.11 4.10
N ALA A 687 -22.87 -32.58 2.89
CA ALA A 687 -23.30 -31.90 1.67
C ALA A 687 -24.83 -31.87 1.53
N ILE A 688 -25.53 -32.97 1.90
CA ILE A 688 -26.97 -33.01 1.93
C ILE A 688 -27.53 -32.08 3.01
N ALA A 689 -27.00 -32.11 4.22
CA ALA A 689 -27.41 -31.22 5.31
C ALA A 689 -27.28 -29.73 4.91
N VAL A 690 -26.14 -29.35 4.37
CA VAL A 690 -25.85 -27.95 3.88
C VAL A 690 -26.79 -27.57 2.72
N ALA A 691 -27.06 -28.47 1.78
CA ALA A 691 -28.01 -28.22 0.69
C ALA A 691 -29.44 -27.96 1.18
N HIS A 692 -29.80 -28.51 2.34
CA HIS A 692 -31.06 -28.23 3.05
C HIS A 692 -30.99 -27.00 3.96
N GLY A 693 -29.87 -26.24 3.98
CA GLY A 693 -29.69 -25.07 4.85
C GLY A 693 -29.33 -25.40 6.30
N GLY A 694 -28.93 -26.65 6.55
CA GLY A 694 -28.55 -27.16 7.86
C GLY A 694 -27.07 -27.46 8.00
N ASP A 695 -26.70 -28.22 9.02
CA ASP A 695 -25.33 -28.61 9.32
C ASP A 695 -25.23 -30.04 9.88
N LEU A 696 -24.00 -30.60 9.89
CA LEU A 696 -23.67 -31.88 10.51
C LEU A 696 -22.45 -31.68 11.40
N ALA A 697 -22.57 -32.09 12.66
CA ALA A 697 -21.53 -31.98 13.67
C ALA A 697 -21.16 -33.32 14.30
N TYR A 698 -19.94 -33.43 14.81
CA TYR A 698 -19.41 -34.54 15.61
C TYR A 698 -19.21 -34.09 17.06
N THR A 699 -19.66 -34.91 18.01
CA THR A 699 -19.33 -34.74 19.43
C THR A 699 -18.94 -36.07 20.03
N TYR A 700 -18.17 -36.04 21.11
CA TYR A 700 -17.81 -37.21 21.90
C TYR A 700 -18.08 -36.93 23.38
N GLU A 701 -18.92 -37.80 23.98
CA GLU A 701 -19.16 -37.85 25.43
C GLU A 701 -19.02 -39.30 25.86
N ASP A 702 -17.97 -39.59 26.59
CA ASP A 702 -17.62 -40.98 26.99
C ASP A 702 -18.81 -41.79 27.50
N PRO A 703 -19.12 -42.93 26.95
CA PRO A 703 -18.44 -43.64 25.84
C PRO A 703 -19.05 -43.42 24.41
N PHE A 704 -19.82 -42.35 24.21
CA PHE A 704 -20.63 -42.13 23.01
C PHE A 704 -19.97 -41.23 21.98
N VAL A 705 -19.86 -41.71 20.75
CA VAL A 705 -19.66 -40.91 19.55
C VAL A 705 -21.03 -40.52 19.01
N THR A 706 -21.29 -39.22 18.84
CA THR A 706 -22.57 -38.70 18.36
C THR A 706 -22.38 -37.87 17.09
N MET A 707 -23.19 -38.18 16.08
CA MET A 707 -23.34 -37.34 14.88
C MET A 707 -24.66 -36.59 14.96
N THR A 708 -24.61 -35.27 15.01
CA THR A 708 -25.75 -34.37 15.14
C THR A 708 -26.04 -33.69 13.81
N THR A 709 -27.19 -33.91 13.22
CA THR A 709 -27.67 -33.22 12.01
C THR A 709 -28.75 -32.22 12.41
N ARG A 710 -28.60 -30.97 11.99
CA ARG A 710 -29.58 -29.90 12.19
C ARG A 710 -30.15 -29.50 10.83
N LEU A 711 -31.47 -29.55 10.69
CA LEU A 711 -32.18 -29.21 9.46
C LEU A 711 -33.23 -28.13 9.77
N PRO A 712 -33.30 -27.01 9.04
CA PRO A 712 -34.34 -26.02 9.27
C PRO A 712 -35.72 -26.58 8.97
N LEU A 713 -36.69 -26.31 9.84
CA LEU A 713 -38.09 -26.79 9.67
C LEU A 713 -38.77 -26.11 8.49
N VAL A 714 -38.37 -24.89 8.18
CA VAL A 714 -38.78 -24.15 7.00
C VAL A 714 -37.51 -23.81 6.23
N LEU A 715 -37.39 -24.30 5.02
CA LEU A 715 -36.23 -24.02 4.17
C LEU A 715 -36.21 -22.55 3.77
N PRO A 716 -35.04 -21.86 3.84
CA PRO A 716 -34.90 -20.47 3.46
C PRO A 716 -35.14 -20.19 1.97
#